data_63562eeb448b4bff1e6f2b85cefda0d4
#
_entry.id   63562eeb448b4bff1e6f2b85cefda0d4
#
_cell.length_a   1.000
_cell.length_b   1.000
_cell.length_c   1.000
_cell.angle_alpha   90.00
_cell.angle_beta   90.00
_cell.angle_gamma   90.00
#
_symmetry.space_group_name_H-M   'P 1'
#
loop_
_entity.id
_entity.type
_entity.pdbx_description
1 polymer ?
#
loop_
_entity_poly.entity_id
_entity_poly.type
_entity_poly.pdbx_seq_one_letter_code
_entity_poly.pdbx_strand_id
1 'polypeptide(L)'
;MADELENLTGTVENITYRNDANGYAVTEVKTDENEFETVVGILGDIAVGEQIVFQGEWTMHPNFGRQFKSVRLTHTRPSDASGMHRFLASGIIKGIGEATATKIIEKFGSNTFNVIENEPERLAEIKGISRTKAKQINRDFKMQFSARDVMNGLSELGFNQQEAYDIYNVFKGDSLDIAKENPYALVSVVNSIDFARADEIAMNLDEEPPFDCRCQAGVTYIVRHNLYNGHTCLPRYSVIKPAMLLLECSEDEAEIAIDNAIDAKQLVEENINDKPFLFLPEIYEAESSIAQRIKVMIEYPPTPKEISPAEIDTFEKANDIVFDEKQRQAIEIAVNKGLLILTGGPGTGKTTTVKGIITLMENRGLDVALAAPTGGNWFLSPTIISLQESGKASSSAEKTVTSTIDNSSTITASHSSGFLRLCAKLGSSAPSLNSTSKSLCIVLASLPVSSVILLAALPVGAGNVLADLIKSNLIGVVSLDKIFRQAMKSKIVSNAHRVVNGEMPVFDNSPDSDFFLLRENSKYIASRKIVDLVTKRIPIGYGFDSVKDIQVLCPSRKGEVGTENINALLQAKLNPPSYEKNEVRYKGYTLREGDKVMQIKNNYDVPWFKDGENGTGVFNGDIGILTCIDKANDIINVKFDDKEAMYSFENVKEIELAYAMTVHKSQGSEFSAVVLPTVSTPPKLSYRNLFYTALTRARNLLIIVGNETSIKAMVDNDKKSRRYSALVHFLSVDNNDILK
;
A
#
# COMPACT_ATOMS: atom_id res chain seq x y z
N MET A 1 -15.03 30.61 -5.97
CA MET A 1 -14.54 31.69 -5.12
C MET A 1 -13.40 31.07 -4.36
N ALA A 2 -12.18 31.53 -4.51
CA ALA A 2 -11.09 31.11 -3.65
C ALA A 2 -11.44 31.68 -2.26
N ASP A 3 -11.60 30.83 -1.26
CA ASP A 3 -11.80 31.27 0.12
C ASP A 3 -10.54 32.05 0.52
N GLU A 4 -10.68 33.32 0.89
CA GLU A 4 -9.57 34.13 1.39
C GLU A 4 -9.08 33.48 2.69
N LEU A 5 -7.84 33.01 2.69
CA LEU A 5 -7.20 32.45 3.89
C LEU A 5 -7.01 33.59 4.90
N GLU A 6 -7.42 33.38 6.14
CA GLU A 6 -7.20 34.29 7.24
C GLU A 6 -5.80 34.13 7.83
N ASN A 7 -5.25 35.21 8.41
CA ASN A 7 -3.98 35.19 9.12
C ASN A 7 -4.21 35.18 10.63
N LEU A 8 -3.54 34.27 11.34
CA LEU A 8 -3.48 34.22 12.79
C LEU A 8 -2.02 34.33 13.23
N THR A 9 -1.68 35.41 13.94
CA THR A 9 -0.30 35.59 14.45
C THR A 9 -0.30 35.36 15.96
N GLY A 10 0.67 34.61 16.44
CA GLY A 10 0.81 34.39 17.88
C GLY A 10 2.03 33.57 18.26
N THR A 11 2.22 33.39 19.55
CA THR A 11 3.32 32.59 20.13
C THR A 11 2.79 31.22 20.57
N VAL A 12 3.49 30.18 20.22
CA VAL A 12 3.19 28.80 20.64
C VAL A 12 3.42 28.68 22.16
N GLU A 13 2.37 28.45 22.91
CA GLU A 13 2.46 28.29 24.37
C GLU A 13 2.55 26.82 24.78
N ASN A 14 1.82 25.93 24.08
CA ASN A 14 1.82 24.52 24.38
C ASN A 14 1.59 23.70 23.11
N ILE A 15 2.22 22.52 23.03
CA ILE A 15 1.95 21.53 21.98
C ILE A 15 1.23 20.35 22.63
N THR A 16 -0.09 20.31 22.40
CA THR A 16 -0.97 19.30 23.00
C THR A 16 -0.78 17.93 22.36
N TYR A 17 -0.48 17.91 21.05
CA TYR A 17 -0.25 16.70 20.29
C TYR A 17 0.73 16.94 19.16
N ARG A 18 1.59 15.96 18.87
CA ARG A 18 2.50 15.95 17.72
C ARG A 18 2.64 14.53 17.16
N ASN A 19 2.61 14.43 15.85
CA ASN A 19 2.95 13.21 15.12
C ASN A 19 4.21 13.47 14.27
N ASP A 20 5.33 12.93 14.72
CA ASP A 20 6.64 13.13 14.07
C ASP A 20 6.73 12.45 12.68
N ALA A 21 5.86 11.48 12.38
CA ALA A 21 5.88 10.77 11.10
C ALA A 21 5.31 11.60 9.94
N ASN A 22 4.31 12.46 10.22
CA ASN A 22 3.63 13.26 9.20
C ASN A 22 3.66 14.77 9.48
N GLY A 23 4.29 15.21 10.58
CA GLY A 23 4.40 16.61 10.97
C GLY A 23 3.09 17.24 11.48
N TYR A 24 2.00 16.47 11.66
CA TYR A 24 0.74 16.99 12.18
C TYR A 24 0.88 17.34 13.66
N ALA A 25 0.39 18.52 14.04
CA ALA A 25 0.37 18.94 15.45
C ALA A 25 -0.92 19.69 15.81
N VAL A 26 -1.23 19.64 17.09
CA VAL A 26 -2.25 20.45 17.75
C VAL A 26 -1.55 21.31 18.77
N THR A 27 -1.67 22.62 18.64
CA THR A 27 -0.97 23.57 19.50
C THR A 27 -1.89 24.65 20.03
N GLU A 28 -1.62 25.13 21.22
CA GLU A 28 -2.24 26.29 21.81
C GLU A 28 -1.35 27.51 21.54
N VAL A 29 -1.89 28.49 20.86
CA VAL A 29 -1.20 29.69 20.42
C VAL A 29 -1.79 30.89 21.16
N LYS A 30 -0.91 31.69 21.77
CA LYS A 30 -1.29 32.96 22.39
C LYS A 30 -1.17 34.05 21.34
N THR A 31 -2.29 34.65 20.98
CA THR A 31 -2.36 35.75 20.01
C THR A 31 -1.80 37.09 20.61
N ASP A 32 -1.55 38.05 19.74
CA ASP A 32 -1.12 39.38 20.14
C ASP A 32 -2.16 40.10 21.01
N GLU A 33 -3.43 39.68 20.95
CA GLU A 33 -4.53 40.17 21.79
C GLU A 33 -4.61 39.47 23.17
N ASN A 34 -3.63 38.63 23.51
CA ASN A 34 -3.57 37.77 24.70
C ASN A 34 -4.70 36.72 24.80
N GLU A 35 -5.34 36.36 23.72
CA GLU A 35 -6.27 35.25 23.63
C GLU A 35 -5.56 33.94 23.30
N PHE A 36 -6.08 32.83 23.82
CA PHE A 36 -5.55 31.49 23.51
C PHE A 36 -6.41 30.83 22.45
N GLU A 37 -5.81 30.49 21.35
CA GLU A 37 -6.47 29.81 20.23
C GLU A 37 -5.82 28.48 19.93
N THR A 38 -6.63 27.48 19.58
CA THR A 38 -6.11 26.16 19.17
C THR A 38 -5.83 26.16 17.68
N VAL A 39 -4.59 25.92 17.31
CA VAL A 39 -4.15 25.77 15.91
C VAL A 39 -3.85 24.30 15.61
N VAL A 40 -4.37 23.81 14.49
CA VAL A 40 -4.21 22.43 14.04
C VAL A 40 -3.73 22.38 12.60
N GLY A 41 -2.89 21.41 12.26
CA GLY A 41 -2.41 21.21 10.89
C GLY A 41 -1.08 20.48 10.83
N ILE A 42 -0.51 20.42 9.63
CA ILE A 42 0.87 19.94 9.43
C ILE A 42 1.79 21.12 9.83
N LEU A 43 2.23 21.14 11.05
CA LEU A 43 2.99 22.26 11.59
C LEU A 43 4.51 21.98 11.65
N GLY A 44 4.94 20.76 11.30
CA GLY A 44 6.34 20.35 11.33
C GLY A 44 6.97 20.45 12.71
N ASP A 45 8.23 20.89 12.78
CA ASP A 45 9.00 21.00 14.03
C ASP A 45 8.79 22.34 14.73
N ILE A 46 7.52 22.73 14.99
CA ILE A 46 7.24 23.93 15.78
C ILE A 46 7.70 23.76 17.24
N ALA A 47 8.04 24.87 17.87
CA ALA A 47 8.52 24.90 19.26
C ALA A 47 7.66 25.79 20.16
N VAL A 48 7.55 25.41 21.43
CA VAL A 48 7.02 26.29 22.48
C VAL A 48 7.89 27.56 22.58
N GLY A 49 7.23 28.72 22.61
CA GLY A 49 7.90 30.03 22.62
C GLY A 49 8.22 30.59 21.24
N GLU A 50 7.89 29.87 20.17
CA GLU A 50 8.07 30.32 18.79
C GLU A 50 6.92 31.23 18.37
N GLN A 51 7.24 32.35 17.71
CA GLN A 51 6.26 33.23 17.10
C GLN A 51 6.04 32.81 15.65
N ILE A 52 4.78 32.56 15.30
CA ILE A 52 4.39 32.00 14.00
C ILE A 52 3.21 32.82 13.44
N VAL A 53 3.25 33.05 12.14
CA VAL A 53 2.10 33.52 11.37
C VAL A 53 1.48 32.32 10.67
N PHE A 54 0.27 31.96 11.05
CA PHE A 54 -0.52 30.88 10.46
C PHE A 54 -1.48 31.49 9.43
N GLN A 55 -1.59 30.86 8.28
CA GLN A 55 -2.61 31.16 7.25
C GLN A 55 -3.54 29.96 7.11
N GLY A 56 -4.83 30.18 7.23
CA GLY A 56 -5.79 29.08 7.22
C GLY A 56 -7.24 29.50 7.36
N GLU A 57 -8.04 28.61 7.85
CA GLU A 57 -9.49 28.78 8.02
C GLU A 57 -9.93 28.39 9.43
N TRP A 58 -10.94 29.09 9.94
CA TRP A 58 -11.58 28.70 11.18
C TRP A 58 -12.49 27.49 10.96
N THR A 59 -12.31 26.47 11.77
CA THR A 59 -13.11 25.25 11.74
C THR A 59 -13.72 24.98 13.10
N MET A 60 -14.86 24.29 13.11
CA MET A 60 -15.50 23.87 14.36
C MET A 60 -15.32 22.36 14.52
N HIS A 61 -14.48 21.95 15.46
CA HIS A 61 -14.33 20.55 15.79
C HIS A 61 -15.45 20.08 16.72
N PRO A 62 -16.10 18.93 16.47
CA PRO A 62 -17.27 18.49 17.26
C PRO A 62 -17.00 18.35 18.77
N ASN A 63 -15.77 17.97 19.16
CA ASN A 63 -15.40 17.68 20.53
C ASN A 63 -14.50 18.76 21.17
N PHE A 64 -13.71 19.49 20.34
CA PHE A 64 -12.71 20.45 20.82
C PHE A 64 -13.05 21.91 20.52
N GLY A 65 -14.24 22.18 19.97
CA GLY A 65 -14.72 23.53 19.71
C GLY A 65 -14.05 24.19 18.50
N ARG A 66 -13.92 25.54 18.61
CA ARG A 66 -13.33 26.35 17.54
C ARG A 66 -11.83 26.12 17.45
N GLN A 67 -11.34 25.87 16.24
CA GLN A 67 -9.93 25.65 15.95
C GLN A 67 -9.54 26.37 14.67
N PHE A 68 -8.32 26.85 14.61
CA PHE A 68 -7.73 27.41 13.39
C PHE A 68 -6.97 26.31 12.64
N LYS A 69 -7.46 25.93 11.49
CA LYS A 69 -6.82 24.92 10.65
C LYS A 69 -5.81 25.60 9.73
N SER A 70 -4.54 25.47 10.06
CA SER A 70 -3.45 26.03 9.29
C SER A 70 -3.23 25.27 7.98
N VAL A 71 -3.18 26.03 6.88
CA VAL A 71 -2.82 25.56 5.52
C VAL A 71 -1.39 25.94 5.19
N ARG A 72 -0.93 27.09 5.71
CA ARG A 72 0.44 27.60 5.60
C ARG A 72 0.87 28.19 6.91
N LEU A 73 2.16 28.19 7.17
CA LEU A 73 2.75 28.88 8.30
C LEU A 73 4.09 29.52 7.92
N THR A 74 4.41 30.62 8.60
CA THR A 74 5.70 31.31 8.44
C THR A 74 6.33 31.42 9.82
N HIS A 75 7.51 30.82 9.99
CA HIS A 75 8.26 30.89 11.24
C HIS A 75 8.94 32.26 11.36
N THR A 76 8.77 32.89 12.51
CA THR A 76 9.47 34.13 12.86
C THR A 76 10.42 33.87 14.04
N ARG A 77 11.58 34.54 14.02
CA ARG A 77 12.53 34.42 15.13
C ARG A 77 12.01 35.18 16.34
N PRO A 78 11.94 34.57 17.53
CA PRO A 78 11.62 35.30 18.75
C PRO A 78 12.59 36.48 18.96
N SER A 79 12.08 37.67 19.17
CA SER A 79 12.86 38.90 19.33
C SER A 79 13.03 39.33 20.77
N ASP A 80 12.14 38.88 21.67
CA ASP A 80 12.17 39.20 23.10
C ASP A 80 12.86 38.11 23.94
N ALA A 81 13.41 38.46 25.08
CA ALA A 81 14.14 37.55 25.95
C ALA A 81 13.28 36.39 26.50
N SER A 82 11.99 36.61 26.70
CA SER A 82 11.04 35.58 27.18
C SER A 82 10.78 34.51 26.11
N GLY A 83 10.52 34.93 24.87
CA GLY A 83 10.34 34.03 23.74
C GLY A 83 11.63 33.21 23.43
N MET A 84 12.79 33.87 23.43
CA MET A 84 14.08 33.22 23.30
C MET A 84 14.34 32.17 24.39
N HIS A 85 13.98 32.49 25.65
CA HIS A 85 14.10 31.54 26.76
C HIS A 85 13.24 30.29 26.53
N ARG A 86 11.95 30.50 26.24
CA ARG A 86 11.01 29.39 25.98
C ARG A 86 11.45 28.52 24.82
N PHE A 87 11.89 29.15 23.72
CA PHE A 87 12.43 28.46 22.57
C PHE A 87 13.64 27.59 22.93
N LEU A 88 14.63 28.13 23.64
CA LEU A 88 15.81 27.38 24.05
C LEU A 88 15.50 26.27 25.06
N ALA A 89 14.52 26.49 25.95
CA ALA A 89 14.10 25.54 26.97
C ALA A 89 13.23 24.41 26.42
N SER A 90 12.64 24.53 25.23
CA SER A 90 11.72 23.55 24.61
C SER A 90 12.35 22.19 24.32
N GLY A 91 13.69 22.05 24.35
CA GLY A 91 14.41 20.81 24.09
C GLY A 91 14.74 20.57 22.62
N ILE A 92 14.33 21.43 21.70
CA ILE A 92 14.65 21.35 20.27
C ILE A 92 16.15 21.38 20.02
N ILE A 93 16.88 22.20 20.80
CA ILE A 93 18.33 22.27 20.72
C ILE A 93 18.93 21.29 21.74
N LYS A 94 19.52 20.20 21.27
CA LYS A 94 20.11 19.18 22.13
C LYS A 94 21.17 19.78 23.06
N GLY A 95 20.99 19.54 24.35
CA GLY A 95 21.95 20.02 25.36
C GLY A 95 21.59 21.35 26.03
N ILE A 96 20.53 22.02 25.64
CA ILE A 96 19.95 23.14 26.35
C ILE A 96 18.65 22.67 27.02
N GLY A 97 18.64 22.63 28.34
CA GLY A 97 17.41 22.48 29.12
C GLY A 97 17.10 23.81 29.82
N GLU A 98 15.98 23.89 30.54
CA GLU A 98 15.44 25.10 31.14
C GLU A 98 16.49 25.87 31.97
N ALA A 99 17.19 25.15 32.86
CA ALA A 99 18.23 25.79 33.71
C ALA A 99 19.43 26.32 32.90
N THR A 100 19.69 25.75 31.71
CA THR A 100 20.76 26.21 30.83
C THR A 100 20.28 27.39 29.99
N ALA A 101 19.06 27.35 29.50
CA ALA A 101 18.42 28.45 28.78
C ALA A 101 18.36 29.72 29.65
N THR A 102 17.94 29.59 30.94
CA THR A 102 17.92 30.71 31.90
C THR A 102 19.30 31.38 32.02
N LYS A 103 20.38 30.59 32.21
CA LYS A 103 21.75 31.14 32.33
C LYS A 103 22.22 31.82 31.05
N ILE A 104 21.84 31.27 29.86
CA ILE A 104 22.22 31.86 28.58
C ILE A 104 21.52 33.23 28.43
N ILE A 105 20.20 33.28 28.67
CA ILE A 105 19.43 34.52 28.56
C ILE A 105 19.84 35.56 29.58
N GLU A 106 20.07 35.19 30.85
CA GLU A 106 20.57 36.11 31.89
C GLU A 106 21.91 36.77 31.53
N LYS A 107 22.75 36.01 30.78
CA LYS A 107 24.08 36.52 30.41
C LYS A 107 24.09 37.36 29.15
N PHE A 108 23.30 36.94 28.13
CA PHE A 108 23.40 37.52 26.78
C PHE A 108 22.15 38.34 26.39
N GLY A 109 21.02 38.23 27.15
CA GLY A 109 19.76 38.97 26.90
C GLY A 109 19.25 38.80 25.48
N SER A 110 18.87 39.89 24.83
CA SER A 110 18.39 39.90 23.42
C SER A 110 19.46 39.53 22.38
N ASN A 111 20.74 39.49 22.77
CA ASN A 111 21.83 39.11 21.87
C ASN A 111 22.08 37.59 21.85
N THR A 112 21.28 36.81 22.56
CA THR A 112 21.48 35.36 22.76
C THR A 112 21.62 34.60 21.45
N PHE A 113 20.71 34.78 20.52
CA PHE A 113 20.71 34.05 19.25
C PHE A 113 21.92 34.40 18.39
N ASN A 114 22.34 35.69 18.35
CA ASN A 114 23.53 36.09 17.67
C ASN A 114 24.82 35.46 18.28
N VAL A 115 24.87 35.38 19.61
CA VAL A 115 26.00 34.70 20.28
C VAL A 115 26.03 33.20 19.98
N ILE A 116 24.85 32.54 20.00
CA ILE A 116 24.79 31.10 19.66
C ILE A 116 25.20 30.86 18.21
N GLU A 117 24.79 31.72 17.30
CA GLU A 117 25.00 31.56 15.86
C GLU A 117 26.42 31.94 15.41
N ASN A 118 26.94 33.07 15.88
CA ASN A 118 28.14 33.70 15.36
C ASN A 118 29.32 33.66 16.33
N GLU A 119 29.08 33.59 17.65
CA GLU A 119 30.09 33.65 18.70
C GLU A 119 29.99 32.46 19.68
N PRO A 120 29.86 31.19 19.20
CA PRO A 120 29.53 30.06 20.08
C PRO A 120 30.54 29.81 21.19
N GLU A 121 31.77 30.24 21.01
CA GLU A 121 32.81 30.09 22.04
C GLU A 121 32.50 30.84 23.35
N ARG A 122 31.71 31.92 23.26
CA ARG A 122 31.24 32.68 24.43
C ARG A 122 30.23 31.91 25.29
N LEU A 123 29.54 30.92 24.72
CA LEU A 123 28.70 30.03 25.53
C LEU A 123 29.50 29.25 26.57
N ALA A 124 30.80 28.99 26.31
CA ALA A 124 31.65 28.29 27.26
C ALA A 124 32.05 29.15 28.49
N GLU A 125 31.71 30.45 28.51
CA GLU A 125 31.80 31.29 29.68
C GLU A 125 30.74 30.96 30.73
N ILE A 126 29.69 30.20 30.35
CA ILE A 126 28.61 29.78 31.25
C ILE A 126 29.01 28.50 31.97
N LYS A 127 28.93 28.48 33.29
CA LYS A 127 29.23 27.29 34.09
C LYS A 127 28.31 26.12 33.70
N GLY A 128 28.93 25.07 33.16
CA GLY A 128 28.22 23.83 32.69
C GLY A 128 28.11 23.70 31.18
N ILE A 129 28.68 24.64 30.40
CA ILE A 129 28.81 24.52 28.94
C ILE A 129 30.29 24.41 28.60
N SER A 130 30.72 23.24 28.13
CA SER A 130 32.07 23.05 27.60
C SER A 130 32.20 23.62 26.18
N ARG A 131 33.44 23.88 25.73
CA ARG A 131 33.67 24.31 24.33
C ARG A 131 33.11 23.33 23.30
N THR A 132 33.17 22.02 23.58
CA THR A 132 32.59 20.98 22.72
C THR A 132 31.10 21.08 22.68
N LYS A 133 30.45 21.26 23.84
CA LYS A 133 28.99 21.45 23.96
C LYS A 133 28.53 22.75 23.29
N ALA A 134 29.31 23.83 23.40
CA ALA A 134 29.03 25.10 22.72
C ALA A 134 29.01 24.93 21.17
N LYS A 135 29.99 24.20 20.62
CA LYS A 135 30.02 23.90 19.18
C LYS A 135 28.84 22.99 18.73
N GLN A 136 28.42 22.04 19.58
CA GLN A 136 27.27 21.21 19.30
C GLN A 136 25.97 22.05 19.31
N ILE A 137 25.79 22.91 20.31
CA ILE A 137 24.64 23.83 20.38
C ILE A 137 24.59 24.74 19.15
N ASN A 138 25.70 25.32 18.71
CA ASN A 138 25.79 26.13 17.51
C ASN A 138 25.35 25.36 16.25
N ARG A 139 25.83 24.10 16.11
CA ARG A 139 25.49 23.26 14.97
C ARG A 139 23.99 22.93 14.95
N ASP A 140 23.44 22.49 16.08
CA ASP A 140 22.02 22.12 16.19
C ASP A 140 21.13 23.36 15.98
N PHE A 141 21.52 24.51 16.51
CA PHE A 141 20.83 25.79 16.31
C PHE A 141 20.79 26.20 14.83
N LYS A 142 21.95 26.18 14.13
CA LYS A 142 22.02 26.50 12.70
C LYS A 142 21.19 25.55 11.87
N MET A 143 21.22 24.26 12.19
CA MET A 143 20.42 23.26 11.48
C MET A 143 18.91 23.51 11.62
N GLN A 144 18.46 23.86 12.81
CA GLN A 144 17.04 24.14 13.08
C GLN A 144 16.55 25.40 12.36
N PHE A 145 17.32 26.48 12.37
CA PHE A 145 16.93 27.71 11.67
C PHE A 145 17.02 27.55 10.15
N SER A 146 18.04 26.84 9.64
CA SER A 146 18.13 26.53 8.21
C SER A 146 16.92 25.73 7.72
N ALA A 147 16.42 24.76 8.51
CA ALA A 147 15.22 24.02 8.17
C ALA A 147 13.99 24.92 8.06
N ARG A 148 13.83 25.86 9.01
CA ARG A 148 12.71 26.82 8.99
C ARG A 148 12.79 27.80 7.84
N ASP A 149 13.98 28.32 7.55
CA ASP A 149 14.17 29.23 6.43
C ASP A 149 13.84 28.53 5.09
N VAL A 150 14.20 27.26 4.94
CA VAL A 150 13.82 26.45 3.78
C VAL A 150 12.30 26.23 3.72
N MET A 151 11.66 25.88 4.84
CA MET A 151 10.21 25.69 4.88
C MET A 151 9.44 26.97 4.55
N ASN A 152 9.89 28.12 5.08
CA ASN A 152 9.34 29.43 4.76
C ASN A 152 9.48 29.73 3.26
N GLY A 153 10.69 29.55 2.69
CA GLY A 153 10.93 29.78 1.27
C GLY A 153 10.09 28.89 0.36
N LEU A 154 9.89 27.62 0.72
CA LEU A 154 8.98 26.73 0.00
C LEU A 154 7.53 27.20 0.07
N SER A 155 7.09 27.71 1.23
CA SER A 155 5.75 28.26 1.39
C SER A 155 5.55 29.54 0.56
N GLU A 156 6.57 30.39 0.44
CA GLU A 156 6.57 31.58 -0.43
C GLU A 156 6.46 31.21 -1.92
N LEU A 157 7.06 30.09 -2.33
CA LEU A 157 6.92 29.54 -3.68
C LEU A 157 5.53 28.93 -3.95
N GLY A 158 4.66 28.86 -2.94
CA GLY A 158 3.30 28.39 -3.07
C GLY A 158 3.06 26.93 -2.66
N PHE A 159 4.08 26.20 -2.18
CA PHE A 159 3.88 24.87 -1.63
C PHE A 159 3.05 24.92 -0.33
N ASN A 160 2.15 23.96 -0.16
CA ASN A 160 1.47 23.81 1.12
C ASN A 160 2.40 23.15 2.16
N GLN A 161 1.97 23.11 3.42
CA GLN A 161 2.79 22.58 4.51
C GLN A 161 3.22 21.13 4.35
N GLN A 162 2.30 20.26 3.87
CA GLN A 162 2.61 18.86 3.62
C GLN A 162 3.63 18.71 2.48
N GLU A 163 3.44 19.45 1.39
CA GLU A 163 4.37 19.45 0.26
C GLU A 163 5.75 19.93 0.70
N ALA A 164 5.83 21.06 1.43
CA ALA A 164 7.09 21.60 1.94
C ALA A 164 7.79 20.61 2.88
N TYR A 165 7.05 19.97 3.78
CA TYR A 165 7.58 18.96 4.69
C TYR A 165 8.11 17.74 3.92
N ASP A 166 7.36 17.23 2.94
CA ASP A 166 7.77 16.09 2.11
C ASP A 166 9.03 16.42 1.30
N ILE A 167 9.10 17.63 0.69
CA ILE A 167 10.27 18.11 -0.05
C ILE A 167 11.49 18.20 0.89
N TYR A 168 11.32 18.83 2.06
CA TYR A 168 12.39 18.98 3.02
C TYR A 168 12.90 17.63 3.54
N ASN A 169 12.03 16.66 3.75
CA ASN A 169 12.43 15.33 4.19
C ASN A 169 13.35 14.61 3.20
N VAL A 170 13.16 14.87 1.91
CA VAL A 170 13.94 14.26 0.83
C VAL A 170 15.25 15.02 0.61
N PHE A 171 15.19 16.35 0.41
CA PHE A 171 16.32 17.16 -0.06
C PHE A 171 17.03 17.97 1.02
N LYS A 172 16.44 18.06 2.21
CA LYS A 172 17.00 18.79 3.37
C LYS A 172 17.35 20.24 3.02
N GLY A 173 18.62 20.64 3.17
CA GLY A 173 19.08 22.01 2.91
C GLY A 173 18.96 22.44 1.47
N ASP A 174 19.02 21.52 0.51
CA ASP A 174 18.99 21.81 -0.93
C ASP A 174 17.55 21.97 -1.49
N SER A 175 16.53 21.78 -0.62
CA SER A 175 15.12 21.77 -1.00
C SER A 175 14.66 23.04 -1.74
N LEU A 176 15.07 24.20 -1.23
CA LEU A 176 14.64 25.49 -1.79
C LEU A 176 15.31 25.78 -3.13
N ASP A 177 16.60 25.47 -3.25
CA ASP A 177 17.34 25.70 -4.49
C ASP A 177 16.81 24.78 -5.60
N ILE A 178 16.60 23.50 -5.29
CA ILE A 178 15.98 22.56 -6.25
C ILE A 178 14.59 23.01 -6.68
N ALA A 179 13.75 23.47 -5.72
CA ALA A 179 12.40 23.91 -6.03
C ALA A 179 12.37 25.19 -6.89
N LYS A 180 13.35 26.08 -6.72
CA LYS A 180 13.50 27.32 -7.53
C LYS A 180 14.08 27.05 -8.91
N GLU A 181 15.13 26.24 -8.98
CA GLU A 181 15.83 25.97 -10.23
C GLU A 181 15.03 25.03 -11.15
N ASN A 182 14.45 23.97 -10.55
CA ASN A 182 13.74 22.94 -11.29
C ASN A 182 12.64 22.24 -10.46
N PRO A 183 11.44 22.82 -10.33
CA PRO A 183 10.34 22.20 -9.60
C PRO A 183 9.91 20.84 -10.17
N TYR A 184 10.21 20.56 -11.45
CA TYR A 184 9.90 19.28 -12.08
C TYR A 184 10.75 18.13 -11.54
N ALA A 185 11.90 18.40 -10.95
CA ALA A 185 12.70 17.38 -10.26
C ALA A 185 11.95 16.75 -9.06
N LEU A 186 10.96 17.45 -8.53
CA LEU A 186 10.13 16.95 -7.42
C LEU A 186 9.13 15.86 -7.83
N VAL A 187 8.67 15.85 -9.08
CA VAL A 187 7.56 15.02 -9.59
C VAL A 187 7.81 13.52 -9.41
N SER A 188 9.05 13.07 -9.51
CA SER A 188 9.39 11.64 -9.40
C SER A 188 9.84 11.22 -8.02
N VAL A 189 10.11 12.16 -7.13
CA VAL A 189 10.78 11.94 -5.83
C VAL A 189 9.86 12.25 -4.65
N VAL A 190 8.97 13.24 -4.79
CA VAL A 190 8.04 13.67 -3.74
C VAL A 190 6.63 13.24 -4.08
N ASN A 191 6.05 12.37 -3.28
CA ASN A 191 4.76 11.73 -3.58
C ASN A 191 3.55 12.66 -3.63
N SER A 192 3.63 13.79 -2.94
CA SER A 192 2.59 14.81 -2.89
C SER A 192 2.61 15.75 -4.10
N ILE A 193 3.67 15.70 -4.93
CA ILE A 193 3.86 16.58 -6.09
C ILE A 193 3.68 15.77 -7.37
N ASP A 194 2.58 16.02 -8.08
CA ASP A 194 2.38 15.51 -9.44
C ASP A 194 2.85 16.50 -10.50
N PHE A 195 2.78 16.12 -11.78
CA PHE A 195 3.24 16.96 -12.88
C PHE A 195 2.45 18.29 -12.98
N ALA A 196 1.12 18.23 -12.76
CA ALA A 196 0.28 19.43 -12.82
C ALA A 196 0.62 20.40 -11.70
N ARG A 197 0.95 19.89 -10.51
CA ARG A 197 1.37 20.72 -9.38
C ARG A 197 2.74 21.36 -9.60
N ALA A 198 3.67 20.63 -10.21
CA ALA A 198 4.97 21.18 -10.59
C ALA A 198 4.84 22.28 -11.66
N ASP A 199 3.96 22.10 -12.66
CA ASP A 199 3.61 23.12 -13.67
C ASP A 199 3.04 24.38 -12.98
N GLU A 200 2.11 24.24 -12.05
CA GLU A 200 1.53 25.36 -11.30
C GLU A 200 2.61 26.16 -10.55
N ILE A 201 3.54 25.47 -9.88
CA ILE A 201 4.66 26.12 -9.19
C ILE A 201 5.60 26.81 -10.19
N ALA A 202 5.96 26.11 -11.28
CA ALA A 202 6.86 26.66 -12.30
C ALA A 202 6.33 27.96 -12.92
N MET A 203 5.02 28.05 -13.15
CA MET A 203 4.36 29.25 -13.67
C MET A 203 4.42 30.46 -12.71
N ASN A 204 4.62 30.22 -11.42
CA ASN A 204 4.68 31.26 -10.39
C ASN A 204 6.13 31.65 -10.03
N LEU A 205 7.15 31.04 -10.63
CA LEU A 205 8.54 31.42 -10.43
C LEU A 205 8.89 32.70 -11.21
N ASP A 206 9.79 33.50 -10.68
CA ASP A 206 10.32 34.69 -11.33
C ASP A 206 11.11 34.36 -12.62
N GLU A 207 11.76 33.20 -12.62
CA GLU A 207 12.49 32.66 -13.79
C GLU A 207 11.86 31.30 -14.17
N GLU A 208 11.44 31.20 -15.44
CA GLU A 208 10.90 29.93 -15.95
C GLU A 208 12.00 28.85 -15.99
N PRO A 209 11.74 27.65 -15.45
CA PRO A 209 12.66 26.53 -15.59
C PRO A 209 12.92 26.20 -17.06
N PRO A 210 14.10 25.63 -17.40
CA PRO A 210 14.37 25.21 -18.76
C PRO A 210 13.28 24.30 -19.33
N PHE A 211 12.82 24.54 -20.54
CA PHE A 211 11.77 23.75 -21.19
C PHE A 211 12.10 22.27 -21.24
N ASP A 212 13.38 21.91 -21.36
CA ASP A 212 13.84 20.52 -21.33
C ASP A 212 13.52 19.82 -19.99
N CYS A 213 13.58 20.53 -18.85
CA CYS A 213 13.23 19.97 -17.54
C CYS A 213 11.73 19.60 -17.47
N ARG A 214 10.87 20.47 -18.00
CA ARG A 214 9.44 20.20 -18.12
C ARG A 214 9.17 19.01 -19.02
N CYS A 215 9.83 18.94 -20.15
CA CYS A 215 9.67 17.86 -21.12
C CYS A 215 10.11 16.51 -20.57
N GLN A 216 11.28 16.43 -19.96
CA GLN A 216 11.78 15.21 -19.33
C GLN A 216 10.86 14.70 -18.20
N ALA A 217 10.41 15.60 -17.33
CA ALA A 217 9.47 15.25 -16.27
C ALA A 217 8.12 14.78 -16.81
N GLY A 218 7.61 15.39 -17.87
CA GLY A 218 6.35 15.04 -18.50
C GLY A 218 6.37 13.64 -19.11
N VAL A 219 7.42 13.29 -19.88
CA VAL A 219 7.53 11.93 -20.45
C VAL A 219 7.72 10.88 -19.37
N THR A 220 8.52 11.17 -18.35
CA THR A 220 8.72 10.28 -17.18
C THR A 220 7.41 10.08 -16.41
N TYR A 221 6.63 11.15 -16.21
CA TYR A 221 5.31 11.09 -15.57
C TYR A 221 4.33 10.21 -16.35
N ILE A 222 4.30 10.28 -17.69
CA ILE A 222 3.46 9.42 -18.52
C ILE A 222 3.78 7.94 -18.31
N VAL A 223 5.06 7.57 -18.31
CA VAL A 223 5.50 6.19 -18.05
C VAL A 223 5.09 5.77 -16.63
N ARG A 224 5.35 6.61 -15.62
CA ARG A 224 4.99 6.37 -14.22
C ARG A 224 3.48 6.22 -14.00
N HIS A 225 2.68 7.09 -14.61
CA HIS A 225 1.22 7.02 -14.51
C HIS A 225 0.66 5.71 -15.04
N ASN A 226 1.28 5.12 -16.05
CA ASN A 226 0.84 3.86 -16.63
C ASN A 226 1.16 2.61 -15.78
N LEU A 227 1.94 2.74 -14.71
CA LEU A 227 2.04 1.68 -13.69
C LEU A 227 0.68 1.41 -13.02
N TYR A 228 -0.14 2.45 -12.81
CA TYR A 228 -1.50 2.31 -12.26
C TYR A 228 -2.44 1.56 -13.22
N ASN A 229 -2.14 1.59 -14.53
CA ASN A 229 -2.85 0.82 -15.54
C ASN A 229 -2.35 -0.62 -15.65
N GLY A 230 -1.35 -1.00 -14.84
CA GLY A 230 -0.78 -2.34 -14.77
C GLY A 230 0.37 -2.60 -15.74
N HIS A 231 0.89 -1.59 -16.43
CA HIS A 231 2.07 -1.71 -17.29
C HIS A 231 3.36 -1.58 -16.47
N THR A 232 4.41 -2.33 -16.78
CA THR A 232 5.76 -2.13 -16.25
C THR A 232 6.65 -1.37 -17.24
N CYS A 233 6.28 -1.40 -18.51
CA CYS A 233 6.93 -0.67 -19.59
C CYS A 233 5.90 -0.21 -20.62
N LEU A 234 6.28 0.73 -21.47
CA LEU A 234 5.45 1.18 -22.59
C LEU A 234 6.26 1.16 -23.89
N PRO A 235 5.65 0.76 -25.03
CA PRO A 235 6.27 0.97 -26.31
C PRO A 235 6.54 2.47 -26.53
N ARG A 236 7.74 2.84 -27.00
CA ARG A 236 8.15 4.23 -27.20
C ARG A 236 7.09 5.03 -28.00
N TYR A 237 6.58 4.49 -29.11
CA TYR A 237 5.55 5.13 -29.92
C TYR A 237 4.25 5.44 -29.16
N SER A 238 3.96 4.71 -28.09
CA SER A 238 2.73 4.93 -27.30
C SER A 238 2.86 6.07 -26.28
N VAL A 239 4.08 6.56 -26.04
CA VAL A 239 4.36 7.68 -25.14
C VAL A 239 4.30 9.01 -25.89
N ILE A 240 4.63 9.06 -27.19
CA ILE A 240 4.73 10.26 -28.01
C ILE A 240 3.42 11.06 -28.00
N LYS A 241 2.31 10.44 -28.40
CA LYS A 241 1.03 11.14 -28.47
C LYS A 241 0.51 11.69 -27.13
N PRO A 242 0.59 10.96 -26.01
CA PRO A 242 0.32 11.54 -24.70
C PRO A 242 1.29 12.67 -24.32
N ALA A 243 2.58 12.59 -24.72
CA ALA A 243 3.55 13.63 -24.47
C ALA A 243 3.21 14.91 -25.24
N MET A 244 2.90 14.81 -26.52
CA MET A 244 2.43 15.95 -27.31
C MET A 244 1.23 16.67 -26.69
N LEU A 245 0.28 15.90 -26.13
CA LEU A 245 -0.92 16.46 -25.50
C LEU A 245 -0.63 17.09 -24.12
N LEU A 246 0.26 16.48 -23.33
CA LEU A 246 0.58 16.96 -21.98
C LEU A 246 1.50 18.18 -22.02
N LEU A 247 2.45 18.18 -22.95
CA LEU A 247 3.49 19.20 -23.06
C LEU A 247 3.14 20.32 -24.05
N GLU A 248 2.06 20.13 -24.84
CA GLU A 248 1.65 21.03 -25.93
C GLU A 248 2.77 21.26 -26.96
N CYS A 249 3.46 20.15 -27.32
CA CYS A 249 4.62 20.17 -28.20
C CYS A 249 4.41 19.34 -29.48
N SER A 250 5.30 19.48 -30.44
CA SER A 250 5.33 18.67 -31.68
C SER A 250 5.81 17.26 -31.44
N GLU A 251 5.65 16.38 -32.43
CA GLU A 251 6.11 14.98 -32.37
C GLU A 251 7.65 14.91 -32.22
N ASP A 252 8.38 15.76 -32.99
CA ASP A 252 9.85 15.80 -32.94
C ASP A 252 10.36 16.27 -31.56
N GLU A 253 9.71 17.26 -30.93
CA GLU A 253 10.03 17.71 -29.57
C GLU A 253 9.72 16.63 -28.52
N ALA A 254 8.65 15.87 -28.70
CA ALA A 254 8.33 14.76 -27.81
C ALA A 254 9.36 13.62 -27.92
N GLU A 255 9.84 13.30 -29.11
CA GLU A 255 10.91 12.32 -29.34
C GLU A 255 12.23 12.79 -28.69
N ILE A 256 12.64 14.05 -28.88
CA ILE A 256 13.82 14.64 -28.24
C ILE A 256 13.68 14.60 -26.71
N ALA A 257 12.48 14.88 -26.17
CA ALA A 257 12.22 14.82 -24.73
C ALA A 257 12.42 13.39 -24.16
N ILE A 258 12.02 12.37 -24.92
CA ILE A 258 12.25 10.97 -24.55
C ILE A 258 13.75 10.66 -24.55
N ASP A 259 14.50 11.06 -25.59
CA ASP A 259 15.94 10.84 -25.67
C ASP A 259 16.69 11.55 -24.54
N ASN A 260 16.34 12.81 -24.25
CA ASN A 260 16.89 13.57 -23.14
C ASN A 260 16.62 12.91 -21.78
N ALA A 261 15.42 12.32 -21.60
CA ALA A 261 15.09 11.58 -20.36
C ALA A 261 15.87 10.26 -20.22
N ILE A 262 16.19 9.61 -21.35
CA ILE A 262 17.05 8.41 -21.37
C ILE A 262 18.49 8.80 -21.03
N ASP A 263 19.04 9.84 -21.65
CA ASP A 263 20.39 10.34 -21.39
C ASP A 263 20.56 10.80 -19.93
N ALA A 264 19.54 11.44 -19.37
CA ALA A 264 19.47 11.81 -17.96
C ALA A 264 19.23 10.62 -17.00
N LYS A 265 19.12 9.39 -17.50
CA LYS A 265 18.83 8.16 -16.74
C LYS A 265 17.52 8.22 -15.95
N GLN A 266 16.56 9.02 -16.37
CA GLN A 266 15.21 9.06 -15.82
C GLN A 266 14.32 7.99 -16.44
N LEU A 267 14.65 7.54 -17.65
CA LEU A 267 14.05 6.41 -18.34
C LEU A 267 15.15 5.45 -18.83
N VAL A 268 14.77 4.19 -18.99
CA VAL A 268 15.60 3.15 -19.62
C VAL A 268 14.87 2.65 -20.85
N GLU A 269 15.57 2.60 -21.98
CA GLU A 269 15.06 1.99 -23.21
C GLU A 269 15.59 0.57 -23.37
N GLU A 270 14.72 -0.39 -23.67
CA GLU A 270 15.05 -1.80 -23.92
C GLU A 270 14.36 -2.29 -25.19
N ASN A 271 15.08 -2.99 -26.04
CA ASN A 271 14.54 -3.58 -27.26
C ASN A 271 13.89 -4.93 -27.00
N ILE A 272 12.56 -4.99 -27.08
CA ILE A 272 11.79 -6.22 -26.89
C ILE A 272 11.14 -6.61 -28.22
N ASN A 273 11.54 -7.74 -28.80
CA ASN A 273 11.05 -8.20 -30.10
C ASN A 273 11.15 -7.11 -31.19
N ASP A 274 12.33 -6.52 -31.35
CA ASP A 274 12.66 -5.47 -32.34
C ASP A 274 11.83 -4.19 -32.20
N LYS A 275 11.33 -3.89 -30.99
CA LYS A 275 10.59 -2.66 -30.68
C LYS A 275 11.16 -2.05 -29.41
N PRO A 276 11.40 -0.71 -29.42
CA PRO A 276 11.87 0.00 -28.23
C PRO A 276 10.74 0.15 -27.21
N PHE A 277 11.04 -0.18 -25.95
CA PHE A 277 10.17 -0.02 -24.79
C PHE A 277 10.85 0.85 -23.76
N LEU A 278 10.07 1.72 -23.13
CA LEU A 278 10.52 2.64 -22.09
C LEU A 278 10.09 2.14 -20.71
N PHE A 279 11.03 2.22 -19.78
CA PHE A 279 10.85 1.83 -18.38
C PHE A 279 11.26 2.97 -17.45
N LEU A 280 10.70 2.94 -16.25
CA LEU A 280 11.35 3.59 -15.11
C LEU A 280 12.54 2.74 -14.67
N PRO A 281 13.70 3.33 -14.30
CA PRO A 281 14.89 2.58 -13.90
C PRO A 281 14.64 1.56 -12.79
N GLU A 282 13.88 1.94 -11.75
CA GLU A 282 13.54 1.07 -10.64
C GLU A 282 12.68 -0.15 -11.04
N ILE A 283 11.86 -0.01 -12.09
CA ILE A 283 11.03 -1.11 -12.59
C ILE A 283 11.85 -2.04 -13.49
N TYR A 284 12.72 -1.48 -14.31
CA TYR A 284 13.67 -2.24 -15.13
C TYR A 284 14.58 -3.12 -14.25
N GLU A 285 15.20 -2.53 -13.24
CA GLU A 285 16.02 -3.23 -12.26
C GLU A 285 15.25 -4.32 -11.52
N ALA A 286 13.99 -4.07 -11.15
CA ALA A 286 13.16 -5.04 -10.47
C ALA A 286 12.86 -6.27 -11.35
N GLU A 287 12.40 -6.07 -12.60
CA GLU A 287 12.08 -7.19 -13.51
C GLU A 287 13.34 -7.98 -13.92
N SER A 288 14.44 -7.31 -14.23
CA SER A 288 15.72 -7.96 -14.56
C SER A 288 16.27 -8.76 -13.39
N SER A 289 16.22 -8.22 -12.17
CA SER A 289 16.67 -8.91 -10.94
C SER A 289 15.81 -10.15 -10.63
N ILE A 290 14.48 -10.06 -10.81
CA ILE A 290 13.59 -11.23 -10.68
C ILE A 290 14.00 -12.32 -11.68
N ALA A 291 14.24 -11.95 -12.95
CA ALA A 291 14.64 -12.90 -13.98
C ALA A 291 15.96 -13.57 -13.64
N GLN A 292 16.98 -12.81 -13.25
CA GLN A 292 18.29 -13.35 -12.84
C GLN A 292 18.15 -14.33 -11.66
N ARG A 293 17.39 -13.95 -10.62
CA ARG A 293 17.21 -14.81 -9.45
C ARG A 293 16.53 -16.13 -9.81
N ILE A 294 15.50 -16.07 -10.64
CA ILE A 294 14.81 -17.29 -11.12
C ILE A 294 15.75 -18.18 -11.92
N LYS A 295 16.58 -17.62 -12.81
CA LYS A 295 17.60 -18.38 -13.55
C LYS A 295 18.58 -19.08 -12.62
N VAL A 296 19.08 -18.37 -11.59
CA VAL A 296 19.97 -18.97 -10.58
C VAL A 296 19.28 -20.11 -9.83
N MET A 297 18.01 -19.95 -9.43
CA MET A 297 17.26 -21.01 -8.74
C MET A 297 17.03 -22.24 -9.63
N ILE A 298 16.87 -22.04 -10.94
CA ILE A 298 16.72 -23.14 -11.90
C ILE A 298 18.05 -23.87 -12.12
N GLU A 299 19.15 -23.11 -12.21
CA GLU A 299 20.49 -23.64 -12.45
C GLU A 299 21.05 -24.38 -11.23
N TYR A 300 20.73 -23.90 -10.02
CA TYR A 300 21.18 -24.46 -8.76
C TYR A 300 19.99 -24.88 -7.89
N PRO A 301 19.25 -25.94 -8.28
CA PRO A 301 18.15 -26.44 -7.47
C PRO A 301 18.68 -26.95 -6.11
N PRO A 302 17.86 -26.96 -5.07
CA PRO A 302 18.24 -27.61 -3.82
C PRO A 302 18.65 -29.04 -4.11
N THR A 303 19.70 -29.55 -3.45
CA THR A 303 20.16 -30.93 -3.60
C THR A 303 19.35 -31.88 -2.70
N PRO A 304 18.17 -32.32 -3.08
CA PRO A 304 17.41 -33.30 -2.36
C PRO A 304 17.70 -34.70 -2.95
N LYS A 305 17.59 -35.70 -2.08
CA LYS A 305 17.34 -37.04 -2.57
C LYS A 305 16.00 -37.02 -3.30
N GLU A 306 15.92 -37.59 -4.48
CA GLU A 306 14.66 -37.75 -5.21
C GLU A 306 13.59 -38.35 -4.30
N ILE A 307 12.38 -37.78 -4.39
CA ILE A 307 11.26 -38.33 -3.61
C ILE A 307 10.84 -39.66 -4.25
N SER A 308 10.79 -40.70 -3.44
CA SER A 308 10.32 -41.98 -3.90
C SER A 308 8.78 -42.04 -3.88
N PRO A 309 8.16 -42.75 -4.86
CA PRO A 309 6.71 -43.00 -4.81
C PRO A 309 6.23 -43.59 -3.49
N ALA A 310 7.05 -44.44 -2.85
CA ALA A 310 6.75 -45.05 -1.57
C ALA A 310 6.64 -44.06 -0.41
N GLU A 311 7.37 -42.95 -0.45
CA GLU A 311 7.24 -41.88 0.55
C GLU A 311 5.92 -41.13 0.41
N ILE A 312 5.48 -40.88 -0.83
CA ILE A 312 4.17 -40.27 -1.11
C ILE A 312 3.06 -41.21 -0.64
N ASP A 313 3.17 -42.53 -0.96
CA ASP A 313 2.20 -43.54 -0.52
C ASP A 313 2.12 -43.67 1.02
N THR A 314 3.25 -43.51 1.69
CA THR A 314 3.30 -43.50 3.15
C THR A 314 2.59 -42.27 3.75
N PHE A 315 2.82 -41.13 3.15
CA PHE A 315 2.15 -39.89 3.53
C PHE A 315 0.63 -39.96 3.32
N GLU A 316 0.19 -40.51 2.16
CA GLU A 316 -1.22 -40.70 1.83
C GLU A 316 -1.92 -41.57 2.89
N LYS A 317 -1.31 -42.68 3.24
CA LYS A 317 -1.83 -43.61 4.27
C LYS A 317 -1.92 -42.97 5.66
N ALA A 318 -0.89 -42.17 6.02
CA ALA A 318 -0.84 -41.52 7.32
C ALA A 318 -1.88 -40.41 7.48
N ASN A 319 -2.33 -39.80 6.39
CA ASN A 319 -3.26 -38.68 6.40
C ASN A 319 -4.66 -39.00 5.84
N ASP A 320 -4.92 -40.27 5.50
CA ASP A 320 -6.19 -40.76 4.90
C ASP A 320 -6.58 -39.96 3.64
N ILE A 321 -5.59 -39.68 2.77
CA ILE A 321 -5.77 -38.97 1.51
C ILE A 321 -5.20 -39.78 0.36
N VAL A 322 -5.69 -39.51 -0.86
CA VAL A 322 -5.15 -40.10 -2.10
C VAL A 322 -4.94 -38.95 -3.08
N PHE A 323 -3.69 -38.72 -3.47
CA PHE A 323 -3.34 -37.75 -4.50
C PHE A 323 -3.64 -38.33 -5.89
N ASP A 324 -4.11 -37.45 -6.78
CA ASP A 324 -4.17 -37.82 -8.21
C ASP A 324 -2.77 -37.69 -8.88
N GLU A 325 -2.69 -38.12 -10.13
CA GLU A 325 -1.44 -38.13 -10.89
C GLU A 325 -0.81 -36.73 -10.96
N LYS A 326 -1.60 -35.65 -11.20
CA LYS A 326 -1.11 -34.28 -11.26
C LYS A 326 -0.69 -33.72 -9.90
N GLN A 327 -1.39 -34.11 -8.84
CA GLN A 327 -0.99 -33.72 -7.49
C GLN A 327 0.33 -34.39 -7.09
N ARG A 328 0.52 -35.68 -7.43
CA ARG A 328 1.80 -36.36 -7.23
C ARG A 328 2.92 -35.71 -8.07
N GLN A 329 2.66 -35.40 -9.34
CA GLN A 329 3.60 -34.66 -10.20
C GLN A 329 4.00 -33.30 -9.58
N ALA A 330 3.05 -32.58 -9.00
CA ALA A 330 3.35 -31.31 -8.32
C ALA A 330 4.28 -31.50 -7.12
N ILE A 331 4.07 -32.54 -6.32
CA ILE A 331 4.92 -32.91 -5.20
C ILE A 331 6.33 -33.23 -5.69
N GLU A 332 6.46 -34.07 -6.73
CA GLU A 332 7.75 -34.45 -7.31
C GLU A 332 8.52 -33.26 -7.86
N ILE A 333 7.85 -32.36 -8.62
CA ILE A 333 8.50 -31.17 -9.17
C ILE A 333 8.94 -30.23 -8.04
N ALA A 334 8.08 -29.99 -7.02
CA ALA A 334 8.42 -29.12 -5.90
C ALA A 334 9.66 -29.60 -5.17
N VAL A 335 9.72 -30.90 -4.85
CA VAL A 335 10.82 -31.50 -4.10
C VAL A 335 12.10 -31.58 -4.93
N ASN A 336 12.01 -31.98 -6.23
CA ASN A 336 13.20 -32.24 -7.04
C ASN A 336 13.77 -30.98 -7.71
N LYS A 337 12.93 -30.00 -8.05
CA LYS A 337 13.36 -28.78 -8.76
C LYS A 337 13.40 -27.54 -7.88
N GLY A 338 12.80 -27.57 -6.68
CA GLY A 338 12.79 -26.45 -5.77
C GLY A 338 11.95 -25.24 -6.20
N LEU A 339 11.38 -25.25 -7.39
CA LEU A 339 10.56 -24.17 -7.93
C LEU A 339 9.36 -24.75 -8.69
N LEU A 340 8.14 -24.41 -8.22
CA LEU A 340 6.89 -24.90 -8.78
C LEU A 340 5.86 -23.79 -8.92
N ILE A 341 5.16 -23.77 -10.05
CA ILE A 341 3.92 -23.00 -10.23
C ILE A 341 2.75 -23.98 -10.17
N LEU A 342 1.90 -23.83 -9.15
CA LEU A 342 0.70 -24.64 -8.98
C LEU A 342 -0.55 -23.83 -9.33
N THR A 343 -1.30 -24.27 -10.33
CA THR A 343 -2.55 -23.64 -10.75
C THR A 343 -3.70 -24.65 -10.73
N GLY A 344 -4.92 -24.19 -10.85
CA GLY A 344 -6.12 -25.05 -10.91
C GLY A 344 -7.37 -24.30 -10.50
N GLY A 345 -8.52 -24.80 -10.92
CA GLY A 345 -9.84 -24.28 -10.57
C GLY A 345 -10.24 -24.52 -9.10
N PRO A 346 -11.41 -24.02 -8.66
CA PRO A 346 -11.97 -24.39 -7.37
C PRO A 346 -12.27 -25.89 -7.31
N GLY A 347 -12.10 -26.47 -6.12
CA GLY A 347 -12.38 -27.90 -5.89
C GLY A 347 -11.37 -28.90 -6.50
N THR A 348 -10.23 -28.42 -7.00
CA THR A 348 -9.18 -29.28 -7.58
C THR A 348 -8.13 -29.75 -6.58
N GLY A 349 -8.30 -29.46 -5.28
CA GLY A 349 -7.41 -29.94 -4.22
C GLY A 349 -6.08 -29.21 -4.10
N LYS A 350 -5.96 -27.96 -4.57
CA LYS A 350 -4.73 -27.14 -4.43
C LYS A 350 -4.21 -27.08 -3.01
N THR A 351 -5.09 -26.79 -2.05
CA THR A 351 -4.77 -26.71 -0.62
C THR A 351 -4.20 -28.00 -0.07
N THR A 352 -4.81 -29.12 -0.43
CA THR A 352 -4.35 -30.45 -0.02
C THR A 352 -2.97 -30.79 -0.62
N THR A 353 -2.75 -30.44 -1.90
CA THR A 353 -1.46 -30.62 -2.57
C THR A 353 -0.37 -29.80 -1.91
N VAL A 354 -0.62 -28.51 -1.66
CA VAL A 354 0.35 -27.60 -0.99
C VAL A 354 0.68 -28.10 0.42
N LYS A 355 -0.32 -28.52 1.21
CA LYS A 355 -0.09 -29.12 2.52
C LYS A 355 0.79 -30.37 2.45
N GLY A 356 0.54 -31.23 1.47
CA GLY A 356 1.37 -32.43 1.23
C GLY A 356 2.82 -32.06 0.90
N ILE A 357 3.02 -31.08 0.00
CA ILE A 357 4.37 -30.62 -0.38
C ILE A 357 5.11 -30.08 0.85
N ILE A 358 4.48 -29.18 1.62
CA ILE A 358 5.10 -28.56 2.79
C ILE A 358 5.53 -29.65 3.79
N THR A 359 4.62 -30.54 4.20
CA THR A 359 4.93 -31.58 5.17
C THR A 359 6.04 -32.52 4.70
N LEU A 360 6.04 -32.93 3.42
CA LEU A 360 7.08 -33.81 2.87
C LEU A 360 8.44 -33.11 2.81
N MET A 361 8.48 -31.81 2.58
CA MET A 361 9.73 -31.04 2.54
C MET A 361 10.25 -30.76 3.96
N GLU A 362 9.39 -30.38 4.90
CA GLU A 362 9.75 -30.20 6.31
C GLU A 362 10.31 -31.48 6.93
N ASN A 363 9.74 -32.66 6.63
CA ASN A 363 10.24 -33.96 7.06
C ASN A 363 11.65 -34.24 6.53
N ARG A 364 12.10 -33.53 5.52
CA ARG A 364 13.45 -33.61 4.93
C ARG A 364 14.38 -32.50 5.41
N GLY A 365 13.91 -31.63 6.30
CA GLY A 365 14.65 -30.46 6.79
C GLY A 365 14.83 -29.38 5.72
N LEU A 366 13.89 -29.29 4.76
CA LEU A 366 13.91 -28.28 3.70
C LEU A 366 12.89 -27.19 4.01
N ASP A 367 13.32 -25.94 3.90
CA ASP A 367 12.45 -24.78 4.06
C ASP A 367 11.65 -24.52 2.77
N VAL A 368 10.36 -24.16 2.93
CA VAL A 368 9.44 -23.88 1.82
C VAL A 368 8.92 -22.46 1.90
N ALA A 369 9.08 -21.70 0.83
CA ALA A 369 8.41 -20.41 0.69
C ALA A 369 7.18 -20.54 -0.20
N LEU A 370 6.06 -19.97 0.27
CA LEU A 370 4.84 -19.85 -0.53
C LEU A 370 4.68 -18.40 -1.01
N ALA A 371 4.38 -18.22 -2.28
CA ALA A 371 4.08 -16.93 -2.84
C ALA A 371 2.74 -16.94 -3.59
N ALA A 372 1.90 -15.96 -3.30
CA ALA A 372 0.63 -15.73 -3.98
C ALA A 372 0.41 -14.24 -4.20
N PRO A 373 -0.34 -13.84 -5.26
CA PRO A 373 -0.64 -12.42 -5.52
C PRO A 373 -1.46 -11.72 -4.42
N THR A 374 -2.12 -12.47 -3.54
CA THR A 374 -2.97 -11.93 -2.46
C THR A 374 -2.72 -12.67 -1.15
N GLY A 375 -2.69 -11.95 -0.02
CA GLY A 375 -2.41 -12.50 1.32
C GLY A 375 -3.51 -13.38 1.93
N GLY A 376 -4.76 -13.32 1.41
CA GLY A 376 -5.93 -13.97 2.02
C GLY A 376 -5.99 -15.50 1.95
N ASN A 377 -5.07 -16.18 1.28
CA ASN A 377 -5.04 -17.64 1.16
C ASN A 377 -4.03 -18.35 2.08
N TRP A 378 -3.48 -17.66 3.06
CA TRP A 378 -2.46 -18.19 3.95
C TRP A 378 -3.01 -19.07 5.10
N PHE A 379 -4.34 -19.24 5.22
CA PHE A 379 -4.98 -20.10 6.23
C PHE A 379 -4.80 -21.60 5.93
N LEU A 380 -3.59 -22.04 5.61
CA LEU A 380 -3.38 -23.44 5.27
C LEU A 380 -2.97 -24.33 6.44
N SER A 381 -2.67 -23.80 7.59
CA SER A 381 -2.47 -24.60 8.84
C SER A 381 -1.75 -23.74 9.91
N PRO A 382 -1.86 -24.08 11.21
CA PRO A 382 -1.00 -23.55 12.27
C PRO A 382 0.50 -23.67 11.98
N THR A 383 0.90 -24.67 11.18
CA THR A 383 2.28 -24.91 10.75
C THR A 383 2.81 -23.82 9.83
N ILE A 384 1.97 -23.20 8.98
CA ILE A 384 2.39 -22.09 8.10
C ILE A 384 2.54 -20.78 8.92
N ILE A 385 1.71 -20.63 9.95
CA ILE A 385 1.85 -19.53 10.92
C ILE A 385 3.15 -19.70 11.70
N SER A 386 3.54 -20.93 12.04
CA SER A 386 4.81 -21.22 12.71
C SER A 386 6.03 -20.98 11.81
N LEU A 387 5.89 -21.01 10.48
CA LEU A 387 6.97 -20.60 9.56
C LEU A 387 7.14 -19.06 9.52
N GLN A 388 6.07 -18.30 9.72
CA GLN A 388 6.18 -16.87 10.05
C GLN A 388 6.74 -16.66 11.48
N GLU A 389 6.46 -17.59 12.41
CA GLU A 389 6.92 -17.54 13.80
C GLU A 389 8.22 -18.34 14.05
N SER A 390 8.56 -19.36 13.26
CA SER A 390 9.85 -20.08 13.32
C SER A 390 11.01 -19.28 12.77
N GLY A 391 10.76 -18.13 12.12
CA GLY A 391 11.72 -17.04 12.06
C GLY A 391 12.26 -16.64 13.46
N LYS A 392 11.57 -17.03 14.54
CA LYS A 392 12.06 -16.90 15.91
C LYS A 392 13.14 -17.92 16.32
N ALA A 393 13.34 -19.00 15.59
CA ALA A 393 14.37 -20.00 15.92
C ALA A 393 15.79 -19.61 15.48
N SER A 394 15.95 -18.60 14.62
CA SER A 394 17.26 -17.97 14.33
C SER A 394 17.27 -16.52 14.79
N SER A 395 17.11 -16.29 16.09
CA SER A 395 17.09 -14.96 16.71
C SER A 395 18.37 -14.11 16.49
N SER A 396 19.40 -14.67 15.86
CA SER A 396 20.58 -13.93 15.42
C SER A 396 20.44 -13.33 14.03
N ALA A 397 19.67 -13.92 13.13
CA ALA A 397 19.50 -13.41 11.75
C ALA A 397 18.40 -12.31 11.69
N GLU A 398 17.32 -12.43 12.46
CA GLU A 398 16.28 -11.39 12.56
C GLU A 398 16.75 -10.12 13.28
N LYS A 399 17.54 -10.25 14.34
CA LYS A 399 18.16 -9.07 14.98
C LYS A 399 19.11 -8.32 14.05
N THR A 400 19.71 -9.01 13.09
CA THR A 400 20.58 -8.36 12.09
C THR A 400 19.77 -7.65 11.01
N VAL A 401 18.58 -8.14 10.64
CA VAL A 401 17.72 -7.52 9.61
C VAL A 401 16.93 -6.34 10.18
N THR A 402 16.36 -6.43 11.38
CA THR A 402 15.63 -5.34 12.03
C THR A 402 16.54 -4.22 12.54
N SER A 403 17.74 -4.54 13.03
CA SER A 403 18.71 -3.52 13.49
C SER A 403 19.40 -2.78 12.35
N THR A 404 19.32 -3.29 11.11
CA THR A 404 19.94 -2.67 9.94
C THR A 404 19.02 -1.66 9.25
N ILE A 405 17.73 -1.63 9.60
CA ILE A 405 16.78 -0.62 9.11
C ILE A 405 16.92 0.69 9.90
N ASP A 406 17.36 0.64 11.15
CA ASP A 406 17.42 1.82 12.04
C ASP A 406 18.79 2.51 12.17
N ASN A 407 19.88 2.00 11.60
CA ASN A 407 21.19 2.67 11.70
C ASN A 407 21.98 2.65 10.40
N SER A 408 22.09 3.84 9.81
CA SER A 408 23.02 4.15 8.73
C SER A 408 24.47 4.10 9.24
N SER A 409 25.14 2.96 9.20
CA SER A 409 26.59 2.89 9.01
C SER A 409 27.09 1.44 9.02
N THR A 410 27.80 1.12 7.95
CA THR A 410 28.80 0.05 7.82
C THR A 410 28.29 -1.39 7.75
N ILE A 411 28.04 -1.88 6.53
CA ILE A 411 28.10 -3.30 6.21
C ILE A 411 29.12 -3.49 5.10
N THR A 412 30.22 -4.15 5.45
CA THR A 412 31.23 -4.65 4.52
C THR A 412 30.68 -5.86 3.74
N ALA A 413 30.91 -5.84 2.46
CA ALA A 413 30.25 -6.61 1.42
C ALA A 413 30.52 -8.12 1.40
N SER A 414 29.51 -8.86 1.05
CA SER A 414 29.56 -9.99 0.12
C SER A 414 28.47 -9.79 -0.93
N HIS A 415 28.60 -10.35 -2.13
CA HIS A 415 27.81 -10.05 -3.35
C HIS A 415 26.28 -10.09 -3.26
N SER A 416 25.68 -10.43 -2.12
CA SER A 416 24.23 -10.40 -1.83
C SER A 416 23.72 -9.03 -1.35
N SER A 417 24.59 -8.09 -1.00
CA SER A 417 24.23 -6.82 -0.35
C SER A 417 23.60 -5.76 -1.27
N GLY A 418 23.84 -5.85 -2.58
CA GLY A 418 23.29 -4.92 -3.57
C GLY A 418 21.78 -5.08 -3.74
N PHE A 419 21.30 -6.32 -3.76
CA PHE A 419 19.89 -6.65 -3.98
C PHE A 419 19.01 -6.35 -2.76
N LEU A 420 19.50 -6.62 -1.55
CA LEU A 420 18.81 -6.24 -0.30
C LEU A 420 18.68 -4.72 -0.17
N ARG A 421 19.71 -3.95 -0.59
CA ARG A 421 19.61 -2.47 -0.65
C ARG A 421 18.61 -1.99 -1.69
N LEU A 422 18.51 -2.67 -2.84
CA LEU A 422 17.53 -2.34 -3.88
C LEU A 422 16.10 -2.64 -3.40
N CYS A 423 15.85 -3.80 -2.81
CA CYS A 423 14.54 -4.15 -2.25
C CYS A 423 14.15 -3.26 -1.06
N ALA A 424 15.08 -2.85 -0.21
CA ALA A 424 14.85 -1.89 0.86
C ALA A 424 14.57 -0.47 0.31
N LYS A 425 15.34 -0.01 -0.71
CA LYS A 425 15.06 1.26 -1.41
C LYS A 425 13.72 1.21 -2.15
N LEU A 426 13.40 0.13 -2.85
CA LEU A 426 12.09 -0.07 -3.49
C LEU A 426 10.95 -0.15 -2.46
N GLY A 427 11.24 -0.62 -1.25
CA GLY A 427 10.32 -0.65 -0.11
C GLY A 427 9.98 0.73 0.45
N SER A 428 10.95 1.64 0.52
CA SER A 428 10.81 2.95 1.16
C SER A 428 10.52 4.10 0.19
N SER A 429 10.95 3.99 -1.08
CA SER A 429 10.90 5.11 -2.04
C SER A 429 9.96 4.89 -3.24
N ALA A 430 9.33 3.73 -3.39
CA ALA A 430 8.39 3.49 -4.48
C ALA A 430 7.00 3.07 -3.96
N PRO A 431 6.13 4.02 -3.63
CA PRO A 431 4.76 3.75 -3.23
C PRO A 431 3.91 3.15 -4.36
N SER A 432 4.38 3.19 -5.60
CA SER A 432 3.71 2.65 -6.79
C SER A 432 3.94 1.17 -7.06
N LEU A 433 4.94 0.52 -6.43
CA LEU A 433 5.09 -0.94 -6.50
C LEU A 433 4.10 -1.60 -5.56
N ASN A 434 3.13 -2.29 -6.14
CA ASN A 434 2.12 -3.02 -5.36
C ASN A 434 2.75 -4.14 -4.53
N SER A 435 2.05 -4.48 -3.43
CA SER A 435 2.44 -5.49 -2.45
C SER A 435 2.90 -6.83 -3.04
N THR A 436 2.40 -7.22 -4.20
CA THR A 436 2.72 -8.51 -4.83
C THR A 436 4.10 -8.54 -5.45
N SER A 437 4.48 -7.51 -6.21
CA SER A 437 5.84 -7.42 -6.78
C SER A 437 6.87 -7.23 -5.68
N LYS A 438 6.54 -6.44 -4.65
CA LYS A 438 7.35 -6.29 -3.43
C LYS A 438 7.47 -7.60 -2.67
N SER A 439 6.38 -8.32 -2.46
CA SER A 439 6.39 -9.61 -1.73
C SER A 439 7.17 -10.67 -2.48
N LEU A 440 7.03 -10.76 -3.80
CA LEU A 440 7.79 -11.72 -4.59
C LEU A 440 9.28 -11.35 -4.61
N CYS A 441 9.63 -10.07 -4.77
CA CYS A 441 11.02 -9.59 -4.67
C CYS A 441 11.61 -9.87 -3.28
N ILE A 442 10.87 -9.62 -2.20
CA ILE A 442 11.31 -9.86 -0.84
C ILE A 442 11.49 -11.37 -0.59
N VAL A 443 10.53 -12.20 -0.99
CA VAL A 443 10.61 -13.66 -0.83
C VAL A 443 11.77 -14.24 -1.63
N LEU A 444 11.97 -13.78 -2.87
CA LEU A 444 13.09 -14.26 -3.72
C LEU A 444 14.45 -13.70 -3.26
N ALA A 445 14.48 -12.54 -2.57
CA ALA A 445 15.71 -11.84 -2.18
C ALA A 445 16.23 -12.21 -0.79
N SER A 446 15.34 -12.50 0.17
CA SER A 446 15.67 -12.44 1.59
C SER A 446 15.88 -13.81 2.26
N LEU A 447 15.55 -14.93 1.60
CA LEU A 447 15.59 -16.25 2.24
C LEU A 447 16.56 -17.21 1.57
N PRO A 448 17.42 -17.89 2.33
CA PRO A 448 18.08 -19.12 1.89
C PRO A 448 17.05 -20.26 1.89
N VAL A 449 15.97 -20.12 1.10
CA VAL A 449 14.92 -21.14 1.03
C VAL A 449 15.29 -22.23 0.05
N SER A 450 15.03 -23.45 0.45
CA SER A 450 15.29 -24.64 -0.35
C SER A 450 14.29 -24.76 -1.51
N SER A 451 13.08 -24.19 -1.36
CA SER A 451 12.04 -24.29 -2.40
C SER A 451 11.02 -23.17 -2.35
N VAL A 452 10.52 -22.78 -3.51
CA VAL A 452 9.48 -21.75 -3.67
C VAL A 452 8.29 -22.31 -4.46
N ILE A 453 7.09 -22.20 -3.90
CA ILE A 453 5.84 -22.59 -4.55
C ILE A 453 5.05 -21.32 -4.87
N LEU A 454 4.78 -21.10 -6.15
CA LEU A 454 3.99 -19.98 -6.65
C LEU A 454 2.54 -20.44 -6.89
N LEU A 455 1.60 -19.82 -6.21
CA LEU A 455 0.17 -20.11 -6.38
C LEU A 455 -0.45 -19.16 -7.40
N ALA A 456 -1.12 -19.72 -8.40
CA ALA A 456 -1.74 -18.93 -9.46
C ALA A 456 -2.97 -18.17 -8.97
N ALA A 457 -2.94 -16.84 -9.13
CA ALA A 457 -4.08 -15.94 -8.96
C ALA A 457 -3.99 -14.78 -9.97
N LEU A 458 -5.05 -13.97 -10.08
CA LEU A 458 -5.02 -12.81 -10.97
C LEU A 458 -3.99 -11.78 -10.49
N PRO A 459 -3.25 -11.11 -11.40
CA PRO A 459 -2.23 -10.15 -11.02
C PRO A 459 -2.86 -8.92 -10.37
N VAL A 460 -2.29 -8.51 -9.24
CA VAL A 460 -2.63 -7.28 -8.51
C VAL A 460 -1.48 -6.30 -8.72
N GLY A 461 -1.70 -5.16 -9.42
CA GLY A 461 -0.71 -4.14 -9.66
C GLY A 461 0.00 -4.20 -11.01
N ALA A 462 1.15 -3.49 -11.12
CA ALA A 462 1.92 -3.43 -12.35
C ALA A 462 2.56 -4.79 -12.69
N GLY A 463 2.62 -5.09 -13.99
CA GLY A 463 3.17 -6.34 -14.51
C GLY A 463 2.19 -7.51 -14.52
N ASN A 464 2.69 -8.63 -15.01
CA ASN A 464 1.94 -9.87 -15.15
C ASN A 464 2.79 -11.09 -14.75
N VAL A 465 3.54 -10.92 -13.64
CA VAL A 465 4.65 -11.78 -13.22
C VAL A 465 4.32 -13.27 -13.34
N LEU A 466 3.21 -13.72 -12.75
CA LEU A 466 2.87 -15.15 -12.78
C LEU A 466 2.58 -15.67 -14.20
N ALA A 467 1.83 -14.91 -15.01
CA ALA A 467 1.55 -15.32 -16.39
C ALA A 467 2.81 -15.29 -17.25
N ASP A 468 3.73 -14.38 -16.98
CA ASP A 468 5.01 -14.28 -17.66
C ASP A 468 5.95 -15.43 -17.27
N LEU A 469 5.96 -15.82 -15.99
CA LEU A 469 6.68 -17.02 -15.54
C LEU A 469 6.12 -18.31 -16.18
N ILE A 470 4.80 -18.42 -16.29
CA ILE A 470 4.17 -19.56 -17.00
C ILE A 470 4.57 -19.56 -18.47
N LYS A 471 4.53 -18.40 -19.15
CA LYS A 471 4.89 -18.26 -20.57
C LYS A 471 6.37 -18.54 -20.86
N SER A 472 7.25 -18.29 -19.89
CA SER A 472 8.68 -18.54 -20.05
C SER A 472 9.01 -20.02 -20.28
N ASN A 473 8.13 -20.93 -19.84
CA ASN A 473 8.33 -22.39 -19.83
C ASN A 473 9.60 -22.86 -19.10
N LEU A 474 10.22 -21.99 -18.29
CA LEU A 474 11.45 -22.31 -17.54
C LEU A 474 11.15 -23.02 -16.21
N ILE A 475 9.97 -22.75 -15.65
CA ILE A 475 9.54 -23.24 -14.33
C ILE A 475 8.55 -24.38 -14.51
N GLY A 476 8.63 -25.40 -13.68
CA GLY A 476 7.63 -26.47 -13.67
C GLY A 476 6.24 -25.93 -13.33
N VAL A 477 5.30 -26.09 -14.26
CA VAL A 477 3.90 -25.67 -14.08
C VAL A 477 3.02 -26.90 -13.98
N VAL A 478 2.25 -27.01 -12.91
CA VAL A 478 1.24 -28.05 -12.77
C VAL A 478 -0.13 -27.40 -12.66
N SER A 479 -1.01 -27.76 -13.61
CA SER A 479 -2.41 -27.35 -13.60
C SER A 479 -3.28 -28.50 -13.12
N LEU A 480 -3.90 -28.31 -11.93
CA LEU A 480 -4.84 -29.27 -11.39
C LEU A 480 -6.21 -29.03 -12.05
N ASP A 481 -6.68 -29.96 -12.84
CA ASP A 481 -7.94 -29.88 -13.59
C ASP A 481 -9.00 -30.89 -13.12
N LYS A 482 -8.60 -31.91 -12.35
CA LYS A 482 -9.53 -32.91 -11.83
C LYS A 482 -10.33 -32.34 -10.66
N ILE A 483 -11.62 -32.22 -10.84
CA ILE A 483 -12.55 -31.81 -9.79
C ILE A 483 -12.89 -33.02 -8.94
N PHE A 484 -12.71 -32.94 -7.63
CA PHE A 484 -13.05 -34.03 -6.73
C PHE A 484 -14.56 -34.22 -6.61
N ARG A 485 -14.97 -35.49 -6.40
CA ARG A 485 -16.39 -35.94 -6.43
C ARG A 485 -17.30 -35.11 -5.49
N GLN A 486 -16.80 -34.62 -4.36
CA GLN A 486 -17.56 -33.76 -3.47
C GLN A 486 -17.82 -32.38 -4.08
N ALA A 487 -16.85 -31.82 -4.79
CA ALA A 487 -16.99 -30.52 -5.47
C ALA A 487 -17.83 -30.63 -6.75
N MET A 488 -17.92 -31.81 -7.39
CA MET A 488 -18.77 -32.02 -8.58
C MET A 488 -20.28 -31.90 -8.30
N LYS A 489 -20.70 -32.05 -7.05
CA LYS A 489 -22.12 -31.85 -6.66
C LYS A 489 -22.49 -30.37 -6.61
N SER A 490 -21.54 -29.49 -6.44
CA SER A 490 -21.75 -28.04 -6.41
C SER A 490 -22.01 -27.47 -7.78
N LYS A 491 -23.13 -26.77 -7.93
CA LYS A 491 -23.43 -26.00 -9.15
C LYS A 491 -22.55 -24.75 -9.27
N ILE A 492 -22.06 -24.20 -8.13
CA ILE A 492 -21.09 -23.11 -8.13
C ILE A 492 -19.82 -23.56 -8.86
N VAL A 493 -19.26 -24.70 -8.48
CA VAL A 493 -18.02 -25.23 -9.07
C VAL A 493 -18.21 -25.59 -10.54
N SER A 494 -19.27 -26.31 -10.88
CA SER A 494 -19.54 -26.71 -12.27
C SER A 494 -19.78 -25.50 -13.18
N ASN A 495 -20.51 -24.48 -12.72
CA ASN A 495 -20.73 -23.24 -13.46
C ASN A 495 -19.47 -22.37 -13.56
N ALA A 496 -18.60 -22.35 -12.54
CA ALA A 496 -17.31 -21.67 -12.63
C ALA A 496 -16.44 -22.26 -13.75
N HIS A 497 -16.38 -23.59 -13.91
CA HIS A 497 -15.69 -24.25 -15.00
C HIS A 497 -16.29 -23.95 -16.38
N ARG A 498 -17.63 -23.90 -16.49
CA ARG A 498 -18.30 -23.49 -17.74
C ARG A 498 -17.89 -22.06 -18.13
N VAL A 499 -17.93 -21.14 -17.16
CA VAL A 499 -17.57 -19.72 -17.40
C VAL A 499 -16.14 -19.57 -17.86
N VAL A 500 -15.18 -20.27 -17.27
CA VAL A 500 -13.76 -20.25 -17.73
C VAL A 500 -13.64 -20.65 -19.19
N ASN A 501 -14.41 -21.67 -19.61
CA ASN A 501 -14.43 -22.17 -20.98
C ASN A 501 -15.24 -21.27 -21.94
N GLY A 502 -15.81 -20.14 -21.45
CA GLY A 502 -16.64 -19.24 -22.26
C GLY A 502 -18.06 -19.72 -22.46
N GLU A 503 -18.53 -20.69 -21.66
CA GLU A 503 -19.88 -21.20 -21.70
C GLU A 503 -20.76 -20.50 -20.67
N MET A 504 -22.03 -20.28 -21.05
CA MET A 504 -23.03 -19.73 -20.11
C MET A 504 -23.24 -20.68 -18.91
N PRO A 505 -23.34 -20.14 -17.70
CA PRO A 505 -23.75 -20.93 -16.55
C PRO A 505 -25.16 -21.47 -16.70
N VAL A 506 -25.40 -22.64 -16.12
CA VAL A 506 -26.72 -23.26 -16.03
C VAL A 506 -27.41 -22.79 -14.75
N PHE A 507 -28.53 -22.16 -14.88
CA PHE A 507 -29.35 -21.69 -13.76
C PHE A 507 -30.40 -22.72 -13.42
N ASP A 508 -30.21 -23.38 -12.29
CA ASP A 508 -31.16 -24.34 -11.74
C ASP A 508 -31.64 -23.80 -10.39
N ASN A 509 -32.84 -23.20 -10.39
CA ASN A 509 -33.44 -22.62 -9.19
C ASN A 509 -34.18 -23.68 -8.33
N SER A 510 -33.75 -24.94 -8.41
CA SER A 510 -34.29 -26.01 -7.55
C SER A 510 -33.93 -25.77 -6.07
N PRO A 511 -34.69 -26.24 -5.10
CA PRO A 511 -34.43 -26.05 -3.67
C PRO A 511 -33.06 -26.55 -3.20
N ASP A 512 -32.54 -27.58 -3.86
CA ASP A 512 -31.26 -28.22 -3.53
C ASP A 512 -30.05 -27.55 -4.23
N SER A 513 -30.27 -26.48 -5.01
CA SER A 513 -29.21 -25.77 -5.70
C SER A 513 -28.42 -24.86 -4.74
N ASP A 514 -27.12 -24.75 -4.98
CA ASP A 514 -26.24 -23.77 -4.34
C ASP A 514 -25.99 -22.54 -5.22
N PHE A 515 -26.62 -22.47 -6.43
CA PHE A 515 -26.37 -21.46 -7.45
C PHE A 515 -27.69 -20.94 -8.05
N PHE A 516 -28.01 -19.68 -7.80
CA PHE A 516 -29.29 -19.10 -8.18
C PHE A 516 -29.14 -17.83 -9.02
N LEU A 517 -30.09 -17.63 -9.94
CA LEU A 517 -30.31 -16.36 -10.64
C LEU A 517 -31.63 -15.73 -10.22
N LEU A 518 -31.55 -14.60 -9.54
CA LEU A 518 -32.71 -13.74 -9.28
C LEU A 518 -32.81 -12.69 -10.37
N ARG A 519 -33.71 -12.92 -11.35
CA ARG A 519 -33.87 -12.05 -12.51
C ARG A 519 -34.33 -10.65 -12.11
N GLU A 520 -33.57 -9.65 -12.53
CA GLU A 520 -33.86 -8.24 -12.33
C GLU A 520 -33.16 -7.38 -13.40
N ASN A 521 -33.85 -6.35 -13.90
CA ASN A 521 -33.32 -5.41 -14.89
C ASN A 521 -33.10 -4.01 -14.29
N SER A 522 -33.88 -3.67 -13.27
CA SER A 522 -33.82 -2.36 -12.63
C SER A 522 -32.75 -2.33 -11.54
N LYS A 523 -31.76 -1.43 -11.66
CA LYS A 523 -30.73 -1.22 -10.66
C LYS A 523 -31.27 -0.83 -9.28
N TYR A 524 -32.38 -0.07 -9.23
CA TYR A 524 -33.05 0.35 -7.99
C TYR A 524 -33.79 -0.81 -7.29
N ILE A 525 -34.42 -1.68 -8.06
CA ILE A 525 -35.08 -2.87 -7.48
C ILE A 525 -34.02 -3.89 -7.08
N ALA A 526 -32.95 -4.03 -7.86
CA ALA A 526 -31.84 -4.91 -7.55
C ALA A 526 -31.18 -4.56 -6.20
N SER A 527 -30.89 -3.28 -5.92
CA SER A 527 -30.30 -2.87 -4.63
C SER A 527 -31.20 -3.23 -3.44
N ARG A 528 -32.54 -3.04 -3.57
CA ARG A 528 -33.50 -3.43 -2.52
C ARG A 528 -33.57 -4.95 -2.34
N LYS A 529 -33.56 -5.72 -3.45
CA LYS A 529 -33.52 -7.19 -3.40
C LYS A 529 -32.26 -7.70 -2.73
N ILE A 530 -31.11 -7.08 -2.99
CA ILE A 530 -29.84 -7.42 -2.34
C ILE A 530 -29.96 -7.21 -0.83
N VAL A 531 -30.48 -6.07 -0.40
CA VAL A 531 -30.68 -5.79 1.04
C VAL A 531 -31.62 -6.82 1.66
N ASP A 532 -32.75 -7.14 1.00
CA ASP A 532 -33.70 -8.16 1.50
C ASP A 532 -33.07 -9.56 1.56
N LEU A 533 -32.28 -9.94 0.56
CA LEU A 533 -31.54 -11.20 0.56
C LEU A 533 -30.60 -11.30 1.78
N VAL A 534 -29.77 -10.29 2.00
CA VAL A 534 -28.76 -10.28 3.06
C VAL A 534 -29.40 -10.22 4.45
N THR A 535 -30.45 -9.40 4.62
CA THR A 535 -31.01 -9.12 5.95
C THR A 535 -32.10 -10.10 6.39
N LYS A 536 -32.75 -10.79 5.43
CA LYS A 536 -33.90 -11.64 5.73
C LYS A 536 -33.87 -13.00 5.05
N ARG A 537 -33.84 -13.05 3.70
CA ARG A 537 -34.13 -14.28 2.97
C ARG A 537 -33.03 -15.36 3.16
N ILE A 538 -31.75 -14.98 3.07
CA ILE A 538 -30.65 -15.92 3.25
C ILE A 538 -30.55 -16.37 4.72
N PRO A 539 -30.60 -15.48 5.73
CA PRO A 539 -30.60 -15.89 7.13
C PRO A 539 -31.75 -16.83 7.47
N ILE A 540 -32.98 -16.53 7.04
CA ILE A 540 -34.15 -17.35 7.33
C ILE A 540 -34.12 -18.70 6.59
N GLY A 541 -33.71 -18.69 5.30
CA GLY A 541 -33.75 -19.88 4.46
C GLY A 541 -32.57 -20.84 4.66
N TYR A 542 -31.40 -20.33 5.02
CA TYR A 542 -30.16 -21.12 5.09
C TYR A 542 -29.46 -21.05 6.44
N GLY A 543 -29.92 -20.21 7.38
CA GLY A 543 -29.32 -20.09 8.72
C GLY A 543 -27.98 -19.32 8.74
N PHE A 544 -27.59 -18.64 7.66
CA PHE A 544 -26.37 -17.87 7.61
C PHE A 544 -26.49 -16.53 8.36
N ASP A 545 -25.44 -16.16 9.09
CA ASP A 545 -25.36 -14.84 9.72
C ASP A 545 -25.16 -13.72 8.67
N SER A 546 -25.97 -12.67 8.77
CA SER A 546 -25.98 -11.55 7.82
C SER A 546 -24.65 -10.81 7.72
N VAL A 547 -23.86 -10.79 8.81
CA VAL A 547 -22.62 -10.04 8.90
C VAL A 547 -21.41 -10.94 8.65
N LYS A 548 -21.39 -12.13 9.29
CA LYS A 548 -20.23 -13.02 9.26
C LYS A 548 -20.18 -13.87 7.99
N ASP A 549 -21.32 -14.48 7.59
CA ASP A 549 -21.36 -15.50 6.55
C ASP A 549 -21.67 -14.96 5.15
N ILE A 550 -22.38 -13.82 5.07
CA ILE A 550 -22.85 -13.27 3.81
C ILE A 550 -21.95 -12.13 3.35
N GLN A 551 -21.57 -12.17 2.06
CA GLN A 551 -20.82 -11.11 1.42
C GLN A 551 -21.47 -10.66 0.12
N VAL A 552 -21.66 -9.35 -0.05
CA VAL A 552 -22.05 -8.77 -1.34
C VAL A 552 -20.81 -8.42 -2.13
N LEU A 553 -20.69 -8.94 -3.37
CA LEU A 553 -19.56 -8.69 -4.25
C LEU A 553 -19.99 -7.83 -5.43
N CYS A 554 -19.67 -6.53 -5.41
CA CYS A 554 -20.05 -5.60 -6.46
C CYS A 554 -18.96 -5.50 -7.53
N PRO A 555 -19.31 -5.42 -8.84
CA PRO A 555 -18.36 -5.13 -9.89
C PRO A 555 -17.72 -3.74 -9.75
N SER A 556 -18.45 -2.73 -9.26
CA SER A 556 -18.01 -1.33 -9.17
C SER A 556 -18.17 -0.74 -7.77
N ARG A 557 -17.50 0.39 -7.52
CA ARG A 557 -17.66 1.17 -6.27
C ARG A 557 -18.91 2.07 -6.33
N LYS A 558 -19.09 2.79 -7.44
CA LYS A 558 -20.14 3.80 -7.63
C LYS A 558 -21.40 3.21 -8.29
N GLY A 559 -22.53 3.86 -8.09
CA GLY A 559 -23.82 3.52 -8.67
C GLY A 559 -24.73 2.78 -7.69
N GLU A 560 -25.99 2.55 -8.10
CA GLU A 560 -27.07 1.98 -7.26
C GLU A 560 -26.75 0.58 -6.69
N VAL A 561 -26.02 -0.23 -7.45
CA VAL A 561 -25.54 -1.56 -7.04
C VAL A 561 -24.03 -1.58 -6.79
N GLY A 562 -23.43 -0.41 -6.62
CA GLY A 562 -22.02 -0.26 -6.23
C GLY A 562 -21.82 -0.40 -4.72
N THR A 563 -20.56 -0.63 -4.32
CA THR A 563 -20.25 -0.89 -2.91
C THR A 563 -20.62 0.27 -1.99
N GLU A 564 -20.47 1.53 -2.44
CA GLU A 564 -20.79 2.72 -1.65
C GLU A 564 -22.27 2.73 -1.24
N ASN A 565 -23.16 2.58 -2.19
CA ASN A 565 -24.60 2.59 -1.92
C ASN A 565 -25.07 1.34 -1.16
N ILE A 566 -24.59 0.15 -1.55
CA ILE A 566 -24.99 -1.11 -0.89
C ILE A 566 -24.50 -1.13 0.57
N ASN A 567 -23.29 -0.66 0.86
CA ASN A 567 -22.77 -0.54 2.23
C ASN A 567 -23.67 0.38 3.09
N ALA A 568 -24.05 1.55 2.56
CA ALA A 568 -24.92 2.48 3.27
C ALA A 568 -26.30 1.86 3.57
N LEU A 569 -26.90 1.15 2.59
CA LEU A 569 -28.19 0.49 2.75
C LEU A 569 -28.13 -0.67 3.75
N LEU A 570 -27.07 -1.47 3.70
CA LEU A 570 -26.90 -2.62 4.61
C LEU A 570 -26.56 -2.14 6.02
N GLN A 571 -25.69 -1.15 6.18
CA GLN A 571 -25.38 -0.55 7.50
C GLN A 571 -26.68 -0.02 8.16
N ALA A 572 -27.50 0.73 7.42
CA ALA A 572 -28.75 1.26 7.96
C ALA A 572 -29.72 0.17 8.43
N LYS A 573 -29.63 -1.06 7.91
CA LYS A 573 -30.49 -2.18 8.28
C LYS A 573 -29.88 -3.10 9.34
N LEU A 574 -28.59 -3.42 9.21
CA LEU A 574 -27.89 -4.38 10.07
C LEU A 574 -27.28 -3.72 11.32
N ASN A 575 -26.86 -2.48 11.19
CA ASN A 575 -26.27 -1.70 12.27
C ASN A 575 -26.81 -0.26 12.29
N PRO A 576 -28.10 -0.05 12.63
CA PRO A 576 -28.70 1.28 12.67
C PRO A 576 -28.04 2.16 13.77
N PRO A 577 -28.12 3.50 13.64
CA PRO A 577 -27.64 4.40 14.66
C PRO A 577 -28.34 4.17 16.00
N SER A 578 -27.59 4.27 17.09
CA SER A 578 -28.08 4.16 18.46
C SER A 578 -27.30 5.14 19.36
N TYR A 579 -27.94 5.64 20.40
CA TYR A 579 -27.27 6.47 21.42
C TYR A 579 -26.18 5.73 22.20
N GLU A 580 -26.21 4.40 22.18
CA GLU A 580 -25.23 3.54 22.86
C GLU A 580 -23.98 3.28 22.01
N LYS A 581 -23.98 3.68 20.75
CA LYS A 581 -22.89 3.40 19.79
C LYS A 581 -22.17 4.68 19.41
N ASN A 582 -20.87 4.65 19.54
CA ASN A 582 -20.04 5.72 19.02
C ASN A 582 -19.90 5.63 17.49
N GLU A 583 -19.71 6.79 16.87
CA GLU A 583 -19.58 6.97 15.43
C GLU A 583 -18.42 7.91 15.10
N VAL A 584 -17.75 7.64 13.98
CA VAL A 584 -16.77 8.55 13.38
C VAL A 584 -17.08 8.76 11.91
N ARG A 585 -17.05 10.01 11.44
CA ARG A 585 -17.26 10.36 10.02
C ARG A 585 -15.93 10.49 9.30
N TYR A 586 -15.84 9.88 8.12
CA TYR A 586 -14.69 9.99 7.25
C TYR A 586 -15.10 9.99 5.78
N LYS A 587 -14.68 11.01 5.03
CA LYS A 587 -14.86 11.11 3.55
C LYS A 587 -16.26 10.71 3.03
N GLY A 588 -17.33 11.15 3.70
CA GLY A 588 -18.70 10.95 3.24
C GLY A 588 -19.39 9.67 3.68
N TYR A 589 -18.74 8.82 4.47
CA TYR A 589 -19.36 7.69 5.17
C TYR A 589 -19.13 7.74 6.68
N THR A 590 -19.96 7.05 7.42
CA THR A 590 -19.88 6.97 8.88
C THR A 590 -19.51 5.55 9.27
N LEU A 591 -18.47 5.39 10.08
CA LEU A 591 -18.15 4.15 10.77
C LEU A 591 -18.78 4.15 12.15
N ARG A 592 -19.34 3.05 12.56
CA ARG A 592 -20.09 2.87 13.82
C ARG A 592 -19.67 1.57 14.50
N GLU A 593 -19.66 1.57 15.82
CA GLU A 593 -19.45 0.36 16.60
C GLU A 593 -20.42 -0.76 16.17
N GLY A 594 -19.88 -1.94 15.91
CA GLY A 594 -20.59 -3.09 15.34
C GLY A 594 -20.56 -3.19 13.81
N ASP A 595 -19.94 -2.23 13.11
CA ASP A 595 -19.80 -2.31 11.65
C ASP A 595 -18.84 -3.42 11.21
N LYS A 596 -19.22 -4.08 10.10
CA LYS A 596 -18.28 -4.91 9.34
C LYS A 596 -17.38 -4.01 8.51
N VAL A 597 -16.08 -4.13 8.74
CA VAL A 597 -15.06 -3.28 8.12
C VAL A 597 -13.95 -4.10 7.48
N MET A 598 -13.18 -3.47 6.60
CA MET A 598 -12.05 -4.09 5.92
C MET A 598 -10.86 -3.13 5.89
N GLN A 599 -9.67 -3.66 6.17
CA GLN A 599 -8.40 -2.98 5.94
C GLN A 599 -8.16 -2.83 4.44
N ILE A 600 -7.78 -1.62 3.97
CA ILE A 600 -7.60 -1.33 2.55
C ILE A 600 -6.14 -1.08 2.13
N LYS A 601 -5.23 -1.16 3.08
CA LYS A 601 -3.77 -1.06 2.89
C LYS A 601 -3.08 -2.06 3.79
N ASN A 602 -1.87 -2.52 3.39
CA ASN A 602 -1.00 -3.19 4.34
C ASN A 602 -0.45 -2.15 5.31
N ASN A 603 -0.63 -2.37 6.59
CA ASN A 603 -0.02 -1.56 7.65
C ASN A 603 0.65 -2.51 8.65
N TYR A 604 1.98 -2.52 8.64
CA TYR A 604 2.79 -3.41 9.47
C TYR A 604 2.96 -2.90 10.91
N ASP A 605 2.56 -1.66 11.17
CA ASP A 605 2.77 -0.98 12.45
C ASP A 605 1.53 -1.00 13.35
N VAL A 606 0.35 -1.37 12.82
CA VAL A 606 -0.88 -1.46 13.62
C VAL A 606 -0.73 -2.55 14.68
N PRO A 607 -0.72 -2.22 15.97
CA PRO A 607 -0.64 -3.21 17.03
C PRO A 607 -1.94 -4.01 17.16
N TRP A 608 -1.80 -5.29 17.46
CA TRP A 608 -2.92 -6.16 17.79
C TRP A 608 -2.62 -7.03 19.01
N PHE A 609 -3.69 -7.48 19.68
CA PHE A 609 -3.66 -8.33 20.87
C PHE A 609 -4.51 -9.57 20.62
N LYS A 610 -4.04 -10.73 21.11
CA LYS A 610 -4.74 -12.00 21.05
C LYS A 610 -4.31 -12.88 22.24
N ASP A 611 -5.24 -13.24 23.11
CA ASP A 611 -5.04 -14.25 24.19
C ASP A 611 -3.73 -14.07 24.99
N GLY A 612 -3.31 -12.81 25.23
CA GLY A 612 -2.06 -12.48 25.93
C GLY A 612 -0.82 -12.40 25.03
N GLU A 613 -0.95 -12.64 23.74
CA GLU A 613 0.09 -12.37 22.73
C GLU A 613 -0.10 -10.98 22.13
N ASN A 614 0.99 -10.30 21.88
CA ASN A 614 1.02 -9.00 21.22
C ASN A 614 1.77 -9.12 19.90
N GLY A 615 1.28 -8.46 18.87
CA GLY A 615 1.96 -8.40 17.59
C GLY A 615 1.62 -7.12 16.85
N THR A 616 2.17 -6.95 15.65
CA THR A 616 1.89 -5.84 14.76
C THR A 616 1.54 -6.34 13.37
N GLY A 617 0.80 -5.53 12.62
CA GLY A 617 0.47 -5.75 11.21
C GLY A 617 -0.97 -6.21 10.98
N VAL A 618 -1.66 -5.42 10.13
CA VAL A 618 -2.97 -5.73 9.53
C VAL A 618 -2.87 -5.53 8.02
N PHE A 619 -3.46 -6.43 7.25
CA PHE A 619 -3.20 -6.50 5.82
C PHE A 619 -4.41 -6.11 4.97
N ASN A 620 -4.14 -5.65 3.77
CA ASN A 620 -5.16 -5.30 2.80
C ASN A 620 -6.04 -6.52 2.48
N GLY A 621 -7.34 -6.38 2.71
CA GLY A 621 -8.34 -7.44 2.55
C GLY A 621 -8.75 -8.12 3.85
N ASP A 622 -8.08 -7.87 4.98
CA ASP A 622 -8.50 -8.37 6.30
C ASP A 622 -9.86 -7.76 6.66
N ILE A 623 -10.82 -8.62 7.01
CA ILE A 623 -12.19 -8.24 7.36
C ILE A 623 -12.40 -8.43 8.85
N GLY A 624 -12.95 -7.42 9.50
CA GLY A 624 -13.21 -7.44 10.94
C GLY A 624 -14.50 -6.73 11.34
N ILE A 625 -14.73 -6.72 12.63
CA ILE A 625 -15.84 -5.98 13.25
C ILE A 625 -15.25 -4.85 14.09
N LEU A 626 -15.75 -3.64 13.87
CA LEU A 626 -15.40 -2.47 14.66
C LEU A 626 -16.00 -2.62 16.06
N THR A 627 -15.17 -2.85 17.08
CA THR A 627 -15.64 -3.19 18.43
C THR A 627 -15.81 -1.96 19.31
N CYS A 628 -14.93 -0.95 19.15
CA CYS A 628 -14.95 0.23 20.01
C CYS A 628 -14.45 1.47 19.24
N ILE A 629 -15.06 2.62 19.50
CA ILE A 629 -14.60 3.95 19.10
C ILE A 629 -14.44 4.79 20.36
N ASP A 630 -13.22 4.91 20.86
CA ASP A 630 -12.89 5.75 21.98
C ASP A 630 -12.48 7.15 21.51
N LYS A 631 -13.43 8.08 21.57
CA LYS A 631 -13.22 9.48 21.15
C LYS A 631 -12.37 10.29 22.12
N ALA A 632 -12.22 9.82 23.35
CA ALA A 632 -11.43 10.54 24.36
C ALA A 632 -9.93 10.28 24.17
N ASN A 633 -9.58 9.08 23.69
CA ASN A 633 -8.20 8.67 23.48
C ASN A 633 -7.83 8.57 21.99
N ASP A 634 -8.72 8.96 21.06
CA ASP A 634 -8.54 8.86 19.61
C ASP A 634 -8.20 7.45 19.12
N ILE A 635 -8.85 6.43 19.73
CA ILE A 635 -8.60 5.02 19.44
C ILE A 635 -9.83 4.37 18.80
N ILE A 636 -9.58 3.50 17.83
CA ILE A 636 -10.56 2.62 17.20
C ILE A 636 -10.05 1.19 17.30
N ASN A 637 -10.87 0.31 17.88
CA ASN A 637 -10.56 -1.11 17.95
C ASN A 637 -11.35 -1.87 16.89
N VAL A 638 -10.66 -2.74 16.15
CA VAL A 638 -11.24 -3.64 15.15
C VAL A 638 -10.82 -5.06 15.46
N LYS A 639 -11.78 -5.94 15.57
CA LYS A 639 -11.54 -7.37 15.77
C LYS A 639 -11.49 -8.09 14.43
N PHE A 640 -10.30 -8.52 14.03
CA PHE A 640 -10.05 -9.36 12.87
C PHE A 640 -9.89 -10.80 13.33
N ASP A 641 -10.84 -11.68 12.99
CA ASP A 641 -10.92 -13.05 13.51
C ASP A 641 -10.78 -13.09 15.03
N ASP A 642 -9.62 -13.51 15.54
CA ASP A 642 -9.29 -13.61 16.96
C ASP A 642 -8.30 -12.54 17.47
N LYS A 643 -7.88 -11.62 16.59
CA LYS A 643 -6.97 -10.50 16.90
C LYS A 643 -7.75 -9.21 17.06
N GLU A 644 -7.49 -8.45 18.09
CA GLU A 644 -8.03 -7.11 18.28
C GLU A 644 -6.96 -6.08 17.96
N ALA A 645 -7.14 -5.39 16.84
CA ALA A 645 -6.23 -4.38 16.35
C ALA A 645 -6.65 -2.97 16.80
N MET A 646 -5.68 -2.16 17.18
CA MET A 646 -5.88 -0.82 17.71
C MET A 646 -5.36 0.23 16.71
N TYR A 647 -6.26 1.10 16.25
CA TYR A 647 -5.98 2.18 15.30
C TYR A 647 -6.08 3.54 15.99
N SER A 648 -5.23 4.48 15.57
CA SER A 648 -5.49 5.90 15.81
C SER A 648 -6.54 6.43 14.83
N PHE A 649 -7.21 7.56 15.18
CA PHE A 649 -8.17 8.20 14.26
C PHE A 649 -7.54 8.62 12.93
N GLU A 650 -6.24 8.90 12.89
CA GLU A 650 -5.51 9.18 11.63
C GLU A 650 -5.51 7.99 10.67
N ASN A 651 -5.52 6.78 11.21
CA ASN A 651 -5.51 5.53 10.43
C ASN A 651 -6.91 5.06 10.03
N VAL A 652 -7.99 5.77 10.40
CA VAL A 652 -9.36 5.54 9.90
C VAL A 652 -9.43 5.52 8.37
N LYS A 653 -8.58 6.28 7.70
CA LYS A 653 -8.45 6.28 6.23
C LYS A 653 -8.09 4.94 5.61
N GLU A 654 -7.63 3.99 6.41
CA GLU A 654 -7.23 2.65 6.00
C GLU A 654 -8.34 1.59 6.19
N ILE A 655 -9.48 2.01 6.74
CA ILE A 655 -10.62 1.14 7.03
C ILE A 655 -11.83 1.60 6.19
N GLU A 656 -12.50 0.66 5.54
CA GLU A 656 -13.76 0.90 4.81
C GLU A 656 -14.85 -0.05 5.30
N LEU A 657 -16.14 0.32 5.13
CA LEU A 657 -17.27 -0.58 5.35
C LEU A 657 -17.16 -1.80 4.42
N ALA A 658 -17.47 -2.98 4.91
CA ALA A 658 -17.26 -4.25 4.23
C ALA A 658 -18.49 -5.17 4.14
N TYR A 659 -19.70 -4.68 4.36
CA TYR A 659 -20.92 -5.43 4.05
C TYR A 659 -21.00 -5.76 2.54
N ALA A 660 -20.53 -4.85 1.72
CA ALA A 660 -20.29 -5.02 0.29
C ALA A 660 -18.85 -4.60 -0.05
N MET A 661 -18.18 -5.38 -0.90
CA MET A 661 -16.85 -5.06 -1.42
C MET A 661 -16.78 -5.26 -2.92
N THR A 662 -15.74 -4.72 -3.57
CA THR A 662 -15.54 -5.02 -4.99
C THR A 662 -15.02 -6.44 -5.19
N VAL A 663 -15.35 -7.03 -6.33
CA VAL A 663 -14.85 -8.36 -6.72
C VAL A 663 -13.31 -8.40 -6.68
N HIS A 664 -12.62 -7.31 -7.03
CA HIS A 664 -11.16 -7.25 -6.96
C HIS A 664 -10.63 -7.35 -5.53
N LYS A 665 -11.29 -6.70 -4.58
CA LYS A 665 -10.90 -6.75 -3.16
C LYS A 665 -11.23 -8.09 -2.48
N SER A 666 -12.14 -8.89 -3.05
CA SER A 666 -12.45 -10.22 -2.54
C SER A 666 -11.47 -11.31 -3.00
N GLN A 667 -10.45 -10.95 -3.78
CA GLN A 667 -9.43 -11.91 -4.22
C GLN A 667 -8.67 -12.47 -3.02
N GLY A 668 -8.59 -13.79 -2.93
CA GLY A 668 -7.97 -14.49 -1.80
C GLY A 668 -8.94 -14.86 -0.68
N SER A 669 -10.09 -14.20 -0.55
CA SER A 669 -11.10 -14.52 0.46
C SER A 669 -12.17 -15.44 -0.12
N GLU A 670 -12.80 -16.24 0.76
CA GLU A 670 -13.96 -17.09 0.43
C GLU A 670 -15.03 -16.86 1.49
N PHE A 671 -16.30 -16.92 1.06
CA PHE A 671 -17.46 -16.63 1.91
C PHE A 671 -18.47 -17.77 1.86
N SER A 672 -19.15 -18.03 2.96
CA SER A 672 -20.21 -19.05 3.03
C SER A 672 -21.30 -18.77 2.02
N ALA A 673 -21.76 -17.53 1.92
CA ALA A 673 -22.76 -17.09 0.97
C ALA A 673 -22.35 -15.80 0.25
N VAL A 674 -22.52 -15.74 -1.07
CA VAL A 674 -22.22 -14.57 -1.90
C VAL A 674 -23.47 -14.09 -2.62
N VAL A 675 -23.69 -12.77 -2.61
CA VAL A 675 -24.69 -12.08 -3.42
C VAL A 675 -23.97 -11.23 -4.47
N LEU A 676 -24.20 -11.48 -5.75
CA LEU A 676 -23.49 -10.86 -6.86
C LEU A 676 -24.45 -10.06 -7.76
N PRO A 677 -24.49 -8.72 -7.70
CA PRO A 677 -25.19 -7.92 -8.70
C PRO A 677 -24.45 -7.93 -10.04
N THR A 678 -25.20 -8.17 -11.13
CA THR A 678 -24.71 -8.07 -12.51
C THR A 678 -25.43 -7.01 -13.33
N VAL A 679 -26.44 -6.35 -12.74
CA VAL A 679 -27.18 -5.25 -13.37
C VAL A 679 -26.30 -4.02 -13.47
N SER A 680 -26.30 -3.34 -14.63
CA SER A 680 -25.57 -2.08 -14.84
C SER A 680 -24.05 -2.16 -14.57
N THR A 681 -23.45 -3.33 -14.79
CA THR A 681 -21.99 -3.47 -14.73
C THR A 681 -21.35 -2.56 -15.77
N PRO A 682 -20.39 -1.69 -15.39
CA PRO A 682 -19.69 -0.84 -16.34
C PRO A 682 -18.99 -1.67 -17.44
N PRO A 683 -19.00 -1.24 -18.72
CA PRO A 683 -18.40 -2.01 -19.82
C PRO A 683 -16.93 -2.41 -19.60
N LYS A 684 -16.14 -1.55 -18.93
CA LYS A 684 -14.75 -1.83 -18.56
C LYS A 684 -14.60 -2.96 -17.54
N LEU A 685 -15.63 -3.25 -16.76
CA LEU A 685 -15.66 -4.30 -15.73
C LEU A 685 -16.50 -5.51 -16.14
N SER A 686 -17.12 -5.47 -17.33
CA SER A 686 -17.94 -6.57 -17.86
C SER A 686 -17.05 -7.54 -18.64
N TYR A 687 -16.28 -8.40 -17.92
CA TYR A 687 -15.41 -9.41 -18.54
C TYR A 687 -15.39 -10.73 -17.75
N ARG A 688 -15.08 -11.82 -18.47
CA ARG A 688 -15.17 -13.20 -18.00
C ARG A 688 -14.41 -13.46 -16.71
N ASN A 689 -13.15 -12.98 -16.60
CA ASN A 689 -12.33 -13.23 -15.42
C ASN A 689 -12.86 -12.56 -14.15
N LEU A 690 -13.51 -11.37 -14.25
CA LEU A 690 -14.15 -10.75 -13.10
C LEU A 690 -15.31 -11.60 -12.61
N PHE A 691 -16.16 -12.04 -13.55
CA PHE A 691 -17.30 -12.89 -13.24
C PHE A 691 -16.88 -14.22 -12.63
N TYR A 692 -15.90 -14.90 -13.23
CA TYR A 692 -15.30 -16.12 -12.69
C TYR A 692 -14.76 -15.92 -11.28
N THR A 693 -14.01 -14.83 -11.04
CA THR A 693 -13.48 -14.51 -9.71
C THR A 693 -14.59 -14.39 -8.68
N ALA A 694 -15.70 -13.69 -9.02
CA ALA A 694 -16.82 -13.54 -8.12
C ALA A 694 -17.50 -14.88 -7.80
N LEU A 695 -17.71 -15.75 -8.81
CA LEU A 695 -18.30 -17.07 -8.61
C LEU A 695 -17.49 -17.91 -7.63
N THR A 696 -16.16 -17.89 -7.80
CA THR A 696 -15.24 -18.73 -6.99
C THR A 696 -15.02 -18.22 -5.57
N ARG A 697 -15.65 -17.10 -5.18
CA ARG A 697 -15.62 -16.62 -3.78
C ARG A 697 -16.70 -17.29 -2.91
N ALA A 698 -17.72 -17.89 -3.51
CA ALA A 698 -18.79 -18.56 -2.78
C ALA A 698 -18.43 -20.02 -2.47
N ARG A 699 -18.61 -20.43 -1.20
CA ARG A 699 -18.43 -21.82 -0.76
C ARG A 699 -19.73 -22.62 -0.85
N ASN A 700 -20.80 -22.13 -0.27
CA ASN A 700 -22.03 -22.89 -0.03
C ASN A 700 -23.24 -22.34 -0.76
N LEU A 701 -23.27 -21.02 -1.05
CA LEU A 701 -24.41 -20.38 -1.69
C LEU A 701 -23.97 -19.18 -2.55
N LEU A 702 -24.45 -19.16 -3.79
CA LEU A 702 -24.30 -18.02 -4.68
C LEU A 702 -25.64 -17.56 -5.23
N ILE A 703 -25.98 -16.29 -5.03
CA ILE A 703 -27.17 -15.70 -5.61
C ILE A 703 -26.75 -14.53 -6.51
N ILE A 704 -27.00 -14.66 -7.81
CA ILE A 704 -26.77 -13.60 -8.78
C ILE A 704 -28.07 -12.77 -8.90
N VAL A 705 -27.94 -11.45 -8.79
CA VAL A 705 -29.05 -10.51 -8.99
C VAL A 705 -28.82 -9.76 -10.29
N GLY A 706 -29.56 -10.14 -11.35
CA GLY A 706 -29.35 -9.56 -12.67
C GLY A 706 -30.11 -10.27 -13.78
N ASN A 707 -29.59 -10.19 -14.98
CA ASN A 707 -30.22 -10.84 -16.15
C ASN A 707 -29.17 -11.62 -16.97
N GLU A 708 -29.69 -12.55 -17.77
CA GLU A 708 -28.86 -13.44 -18.60
C GLU A 708 -28.07 -12.67 -19.67
N THR A 709 -28.58 -11.54 -20.15
CA THR A 709 -27.91 -10.69 -21.15
C THR A 709 -26.64 -10.07 -20.58
N SER A 710 -26.72 -9.52 -19.35
CA SER A 710 -25.54 -8.97 -18.66
C SER A 710 -24.50 -10.05 -18.37
N ILE A 711 -24.94 -11.23 -17.92
CA ILE A 711 -24.06 -12.38 -17.66
C ILE A 711 -23.41 -12.85 -18.95
N LYS A 712 -24.18 -12.97 -20.05
CA LYS A 712 -23.67 -13.35 -21.36
C LYS A 712 -22.61 -12.38 -21.84
N ALA A 713 -22.83 -11.07 -21.70
CA ALA A 713 -21.84 -10.05 -22.05
C ALA A 713 -20.55 -10.19 -21.26
N MET A 714 -20.61 -10.60 -19.99
CA MET A 714 -19.42 -10.87 -19.19
C MET A 714 -18.72 -12.17 -19.63
N VAL A 715 -19.46 -13.23 -19.91
CA VAL A 715 -18.90 -14.53 -20.33
C VAL A 715 -18.25 -14.47 -21.72
N ASP A 716 -18.90 -13.77 -22.66
CA ASP A 716 -18.39 -13.62 -24.03
C ASP A 716 -17.16 -12.71 -24.11
N ASN A 717 -17.02 -11.78 -23.15
CA ASN A 717 -15.90 -10.85 -23.12
C ASN A 717 -14.68 -11.45 -22.41
N ASP A 718 -13.81 -12.04 -23.17
CA ASP A 718 -12.56 -12.62 -22.68
C ASP A 718 -11.38 -11.62 -22.77
N LYS A 719 -11.63 -10.33 -23.03
CA LYS A 719 -10.60 -9.30 -23.13
C LYS A 719 -9.78 -9.26 -21.85
N LYS A 720 -8.60 -9.85 -21.92
CA LYS A 720 -7.55 -9.66 -20.94
C LYS A 720 -7.05 -8.22 -21.13
N SER A 721 -7.03 -7.44 -20.07
CA SER A 721 -6.31 -6.16 -20.06
C SER A 721 -4.88 -6.46 -20.53
N ARG A 722 -4.50 -5.95 -21.71
CA ARG A 722 -3.15 -6.16 -22.25
C ARG A 722 -2.20 -5.35 -21.36
N ARG A 723 -1.40 -6.05 -20.59
CA ARG A 723 -0.35 -5.43 -19.75
C ARG A 723 0.97 -5.60 -20.47
N TYR A 724 1.72 -4.52 -20.62
CA TYR A 724 3.09 -4.57 -21.09
C TYR A 724 4.00 -4.92 -19.91
N SER A 725 4.86 -5.94 -20.10
CA SER A 725 5.83 -6.44 -19.14
C SER A 725 6.98 -7.06 -19.93
N ALA A 726 8.19 -6.92 -19.43
CA ALA A 726 9.41 -7.45 -20.07
C ALA A 726 9.96 -8.69 -19.38
N LEU A 727 9.32 -9.19 -18.32
CA LEU A 727 9.87 -10.31 -17.55
C LEU A 727 10.13 -11.55 -18.42
N VAL A 728 9.26 -11.85 -19.40
CA VAL A 728 9.48 -12.96 -20.35
C VAL A 728 10.74 -12.72 -21.16
N HIS A 729 10.96 -11.49 -21.63
CA HIS A 729 12.15 -11.10 -22.38
C HIS A 729 13.41 -11.32 -21.54
N PHE A 730 13.47 -10.77 -20.33
CA PHE A 730 14.61 -10.93 -19.43
C PHE A 730 14.88 -12.40 -19.05
N LEU A 731 13.85 -13.22 -18.97
CA LEU A 731 14.00 -14.65 -18.74
C LEU A 731 14.58 -15.41 -19.96
N SER A 732 14.37 -14.93 -21.18
CA SER A 732 14.83 -15.55 -22.41
C SER A 732 16.24 -15.13 -22.86
N VAL A 733 16.75 -13.97 -22.41
CA VAL A 733 18.10 -13.46 -22.75
C VAL A 733 19.15 -14.15 -21.88
N ASP A 734 20.32 -14.51 -22.45
CA ASP A 734 21.40 -15.13 -21.69
C ASP A 734 22.00 -14.19 -20.64
N ASN A 735 22.45 -14.77 -19.49
CA ASN A 735 22.97 -14.00 -18.35
C ASN A 735 24.15 -13.05 -18.71
N ASN A 736 24.89 -13.33 -19.78
CA ASN A 736 26.04 -12.52 -20.21
C ASN A 736 25.66 -11.22 -20.94
N ASP A 737 24.42 -11.09 -21.42
CA ASP A 737 23.95 -9.92 -22.16
C ASP A 737 23.17 -8.92 -21.29
N ILE A 738 22.75 -9.33 -20.10
CA ILE A 738 22.04 -8.43 -19.14
C ILE A 738 23.02 -7.53 -18.35
N LEU A 739 24.33 -7.85 -18.38
CA LEU A 739 25.39 -7.13 -17.64
C LEU A 739 26.20 -6.14 -18.52
N LYS A 740 25.85 -6.01 -19.78
CA LYS A 740 26.40 -4.99 -20.68
C LYS A 740 25.53 -3.74 -20.68
#